data_19c6fa37db0c8a8a381840eb130ec26f
#
_entry.id   19c6fa37db0c8a8a381840eb130ec26f
#
_cell.length_a   1.000
_cell.length_b   1.000
_cell.length_c   1.000
_cell.angle_alpha   90.00
_cell.angle_beta   90.00
_cell.angle_gamma   90.00
#
_symmetry.space_group_name_H-M   'P 1'
#
loop_
_entity.id
_entity.type
_entity.pdbx_description
1 polymer ?
#
loop_
_entity_poly.entity_id
_entity_poly.type
_entity_poly.pdbx_seq_one_letter_code
_entity_poly.pdbx_strand_id
1 'polypeptide(L)'
;MTEHQDRKIEVKPSTLSNLVVDVASGRYRIPQFQREYVWNKGKVQELFDSIYHEYPIGSFFLWDAERGHNGLFRQLVNLGVPPVGEHDDVSFILDGQQRITSLYVTLMGLTINGTDYRNIVFDLKEQAFKDRPPDNKRYVSIADLWGPGAMKLSRQIDEGFVDAYDRCYQNLRTYPISLVEVRDKNLPDVCKIFRRINQAGKRLDRFDLISAMTFTTEFDLRERFKKDIMARLEDKLFGGISAAIVTQLLALIKHGQCTERYEYSLTTDDIQKFWKDAVSSVLLAADTLRKNMGVVNSGYLPYGVFVTLLAYYYMKSGNRGIPPDHLEWVKQWFWKASFSQYYGSGGPTKMGRDKDLFDKLIAGEKPTFDVPLRLTVQDLVKTRMTWTGSAIRNAFLCLLVTLRPLDLRNNTPLDLVTGGISDFTNNEKHHIFPRAFLHRSGPEDAEIHALPNFCFLTAELNKRILDDEPAKYIPALQTENKDFEEAGRSHLIPLGANSGLLDNNYLKFLKARGELLLAEIGRVCGEISTPRQEERQQAIEDLENRIRDTIHEVLSQRVGDNYWKTNLPLVVRDNAEKRIQQDMEKHPDLKAEDFAPIRRKLDYVNVMDYRTIIENGANWPHFEPILRRKQDLQNFLEQFSEYRNCLMHSRPLSELTRMGGETAMIWFDSVLPSEEPAAVPEEEIGE
;
A
#
# COMPACT_ATOMS: atom_id res chain seq x y z
N MET A 1 34.02 34.73 -25.46
CA MET A 1 33.29 33.51 -25.84
C MET A 1 33.11 32.70 -24.57
N THR A 2 31.97 32.84 -23.92
CA THR A 2 31.63 32.14 -22.68
C THR A 2 31.30 30.68 -23.03
N GLU A 3 32.11 29.75 -22.50
CA GLU A 3 31.82 28.32 -22.51
C GLU A 3 30.42 28.09 -21.90
N HIS A 4 29.44 27.75 -22.73
CA HIS A 4 28.23 27.13 -22.28
C HIS A 4 28.64 25.73 -21.79
N GLN A 5 28.82 25.55 -20.46
CA GLN A 5 28.80 24.23 -19.86
C GLN A 5 27.53 23.51 -20.38
N ASP A 6 27.72 22.37 -21.03
CA ASP A 6 26.64 21.52 -21.53
C ASP A 6 25.70 21.17 -20.36
N ARG A 7 24.59 21.90 -20.29
CA ARG A 7 23.58 21.64 -19.25
C ARG A 7 22.90 20.31 -19.58
N LYS A 8 22.94 19.38 -18.66
CA LYS A 8 22.30 18.06 -18.79
C LYS A 8 20.76 18.10 -18.79
N ILE A 9 20.16 19.26 -18.53
CA ILE A 9 18.72 19.53 -18.62
C ILE A 9 18.55 20.84 -19.39
N GLU A 10 17.76 20.78 -20.45
CA GLU A 10 17.45 21.94 -21.31
C GLU A 10 15.91 22.10 -21.41
N VAL A 11 15.43 23.34 -21.28
CA VAL A 11 14.02 23.68 -21.52
C VAL A 11 13.93 24.35 -22.88
N LYS A 12 13.19 23.73 -23.80
CA LYS A 12 12.99 24.21 -25.16
C LYS A 12 11.54 24.64 -25.38
N PRO A 13 11.31 25.86 -25.86
CA PRO A 13 10.02 26.23 -26.41
C PRO A 13 9.76 25.47 -27.72
N SER A 14 8.55 24.99 -27.89
CA SER A 14 8.07 24.34 -29.10
C SER A 14 6.62 24.71 -29.35
N THR A 15 6.02 24.15 -30.38
CA THR A 15 4.59 24.29 -30.69
C THR A 15 3.93 22.93 -30.80
N LEU A 16 2.61 22.90 -30.69
CA LEU A 16 1.83 21.67 -30.93
C LEU A 16 2.13 21.10 -32.32
N SER A 17 2.32 21.96 -33.32
CA SER A 17 2.67 21.55 -34.69
C SER A 17 4.00 20.78 -34.73
N ASN A 18 5.03 21.29 -34.10
CA ASN A 18 6.34 20.63 -34.05
C ASN A 18 6.28 19.31 -33.28
N LEU A 19 5.57 19.29 -32.14
CA LEU A 19 5.39 18.09 -31.34
C LEU A 19 4.75 16.95 -32.16
N VAL A 20 3.71 17.26 -32.93
CA VAL A 20 3.02 16.28 -33.79
C VAL A 20 3.93 15.78 -34.93
N VAL A 21 4.73 16.65 -35.53
CA VAL A 21 5.73 16.27 -36.56
C VAL A 21 6.80 15.35 -35.96
N ASP A 22 7.33 15.66 -34.80
CA ASP A 22 8.35 14.85 -34.14
C ASP A 22 7.81 13.47 -33.73
N VAL A 23 6.54 13.36 -33.30
CA VAL A 23 5.88 12.08 -33.07
C VAL A 23 5.66 11.32 -34.36
N ALA A 24 5.14 11.99 -35.39
CA ALA A 24 4.85 11.37 -36.71
C ALA A 24 6.10 10.84 -37.41
N SER A 25 7.24 11.57 -37.26
CA SER A 25 8.55 11.14 -37.81
C SER A 25 9.18 9.98 -37.02
N GLY A 26 8.66 9.68 -35.83
CA GLY A 26 9.21 8.67 -34.98
C GLY A 26 10.37 9.14 -34.09
N ARG A 27 10.67 10.45 -34.07
CA ARG A 27 11.68 11.01 -33.20
C ARG A 27 11.32 10.91 -31.73
N TYR A 28 10.04 11.11 -31.37
CA TYR A 28 9.55 10.94 -30.01
C TYR A 28 8.88 9.60 -29.86
N ARG A 29 9.37 8.81 -28.89
CA ARG A 29 8.92 7.44 -28.62
C ARG A 29 8.47 7.28 -27.19
N ILE A 30 7.55 6.35 -26.97
CA ILE A 30 7.10 5.95 -25.65
C ILE A 30 7.99 4.81 -25.17
N PRO A 31 8.70 4.97 -24.05
CA PRO A 31 9.54 3.90 -23.55
C PRO A 31 8.70 2.72 -23.05
N GLN A 32 9.24 1.52 -23.11
CA GLN A 32 8.60 0.25 -22.76
C GLN A 32 8.07 0.24 -21.32
N PHE A 33 8.71 0.95 -20.41
CA PHE A 33 8.33 1.02 -19.00
C PHE A 33 7.13 1.92 -18.71
N GLN A 34 6.63 2.69 -19.66
CA GLN A 34 5.40 3.46 -19.47
C GLN A 34 4.16 2.58 -19.62
N ARG A 35 3.11 2.96 -18.87
CA ARG A 35 1.81 2.30 -18.93
C ARG A 35 1.17 2.43 -20.32
N GLU A 36 0.19 1.58 -20.60
CA GLU A 36 -0.64 1.70 -21.79
C GLU A 36 -1.44 3.01 -21.80
N TYR A 37 -1.91 3.38 -22.99
CA TYR A 37 -2.81 4.50 -23.14
C TYR A 37 -4.17 4.17 -22.52
N VAL A 38 -4.61 5.00 -21.57
CA VAL A 38 -5.82 4.73 -20.75
C VAL A 38 -6.79 5.92 -20.67
N TRP A 39 -6.49 7.04 -21.32
CA TRP A 39 -7.39 8.18 -21.33
C TRP A 39 -8.64 7.89 -22.16
N ASN A 40 -9.80 8.23 -21.60
CA ASN A 40 -11.07 8.21 -22.30
C ASN A 40 -11.28 9.51 -23.09
N LYS A 41 -12.29 9.51 -23.99
CA LYS A 41 -12.60 10.67 -24.81
C LYS A 41 -12.94 11.94 -24.03
N GLY A 42 -13.56 11.84 -22.84
CA GLY A 42 -13.84 12.98 -21.99
C GLY A 42 -12.58 13.75 -21.58
N LYS A 43 -11.53 13.05 -21.12
CA LYS A 43 -10.24 13.66 -20.81
C LYS A 43 -9.55 14.26 -22.04
N VAL A 44 -9.76 13.68 -23.20
CA VAL A 44 -9.24 14.23 -24.45
C VAL A 44 -9.95 15.52 -24.81
N GLN A 45 -11.27 15.58 -24.64
CA GLN A 45 -12.05 16.82 -24.83
C GLN A 45 -11.59 17.92 -23.89
N GLU A 46 -11.38 17.64 -22.60
CA GLU A 46 -10.83 18.58 -21.61
C GLU A 46 -9.44 19.11 -22.00
N LEU A 47 -8.59 18.26 -22.60
CA LEU A 47 -7.27 18.66 -23.08
C LEU A 47 -7.38 19.64 -24.25
N PHE A 48 -8.24 19.35 -25.24
CA PHE A 48 -8.45 20.24 -26.38
C PHE A 48 -9.18 21.53 -25.98
N ASP A 49 -10.08 21.46 -25.00
CA ASP A 49 -10.71 22.65 -24.42
C ASP A 49 -9.67 23.56 -23.77
N SER A 50 -8.71 23.00 -23.02
CA SER A 50 -7.61 23.75 -22.45
C SER A 50 -6.74 24.44 -23.54
N ILE A 51 -6.50 23.77 -24.65
CA ILE A 51 -5.75 24.36 -25.79
C ILE A 51 -6.56 25.49 -26.43
N TYR A 52 -7.85 25.30 -26.63
CA TYR A 52 -8.74 26.32 -27.22
C TYR A 52 -8.81 27.59 -26.37
N HIS A 53 -8.81 27.45 -25.04
CA HIS A 53 -8.81 28.57 -24.10
C HIS A 53 -7.41 29.07 -23.72
N GLU A 54 -6.35 28.53 -24.35
CA GLU A 54 -4.96 28.87 -24.05
C GLU A 54 -4.55 28.60 -22.59
N TYR A 55 -5.20 27.61 -21.92
CA TYR A 55 -4.83 27.18 -20.59
C TYR A 55 -3.57 26.31 -20.63
N PRO A 56 -2.69 26.40 -19.60
CA PRO A 56 -1.48 25.56 -19.58
C PRO A 56 -1.81 24.07 -19.49
N ILE A 57 -1.28 23.26 -20.39
CA ILE A 57 -1.41 21.79 -20.36
C ILE A 57 -0.22 21.09 -19.71
N GLY A 58 0.71 21.85 -19.11
CA GLY A 58 1.94 21.35 -18.49
C GLY A 58 3.07 21.07 -19.47
N SER A 59 4.27 20.83 -18.94
CA SER A 59 5.48 20.53 -19.72
C SER A 59 5.51 19.06 -20.12
N PHE A 60 6.27 18.74 -21.16
CA PHE A 60 6.60 17.39 -21.59
C PHE A 60 8.07 17.12 -21.29
N PHE A 61 8.35 15.99 -20.65
CA PHE A 61 9.70 15.58 -20.31
C PHE A 61 10.19 14.54 -21.30
N LEU A 62 11.34 14.78 -21.89
CA LEU A 62 11.96 13.92 -22.88
C LEU A 62 13.34 13.47 -22.38
N TRP A 63 13.74 12.26 -22.73
CA TRP A 63 15.09 11.77 -22.55
C TRP A 63 15.70 11.56 -23.94
N ASP A 64 16.74 12.32 -24.23
CA ASP A 64 17.54 12.16 -25.43
C ASP A 64 18.51 10.99 -25.18
N ALA A 65 18.18 9.84 -25.73
CA ALA A 65 18.87 8.60 -25.45
C ALA A 65 20.02 8.37 -26.41
N GLU A 66 21.11 7.80 -25.90
CA GLU A 66 22.20 7.33 -26.75
C GLU A 66 21.68 6.23 -27.71
N ARG A 67 22.27 6.14 -28.92
CA ARG A 67 21.85 5.27 -30.03
C ARG A 67 21.70 3.76 -29.66
N GLY A 68 22.42 3.30 -28.65
CA GLY A 68 22.29 1.92 -28.13
C GLY A 68 20.98 1.57 -27.42
N HIS A 69 20.09 2.55 -27.20
CA HIS A 69 18.82 2.37 -26.50
C HIS A 69 17.61 2.28 -27.42
N ASN A 70 17.81 2.25 -28.74
CA ASN A 70 16.72 2.23 -29.74
C ASN A 70 15.74 1.05 -29.62
N GLY A 71 16.11 -0.04 -28.92
CA GLY A 71 15.20 -1.17 -28.63
C GLY A 71 14.26 -0.97 -27.43
N LEU A 72 14.41 0.12 -26.64
CA LEU A 72 13.64 0.35 -25.41
C LEU A 72 12.25 0.96 -25.64
N PHE A 73 11.78 1.11 -26.87
CA PHE A 73 10.48 1.72 -27.13
C PHE A 73 9.37 0.69 -27.29
N ARG A 74 8.16 1.08 -26.89
CA ARG A 74 6.94 0.33 -27.19
C ARG A 74 6.46 0.73 -28.57
N GLN A 75 6.33 -0.24 -29.48
CA GLN A 75 5.56 -0.02 -30.69
C GLN A 75 4.09 0.14 -30.31
N LEU A 76 3.56 1.34 -30.43
CA LEU A 76 2.13 1.53 -30.40
C LEU A 76 1.56 1.03 -31.73
N VAL A 77 0.98 -0.15 -31.71
CA VAL A 77 0.29 -0.75 -32.83
C VAL A 77 -0.80 0.22 -33.30
N ASN A 78 -0.80 0.53 -34.64
CA ASN A 78 -1.78 1.41 -35.30
C ASN A 78 -1.57 2.94 -35.20
N LEU A 79 -0.45 3.46 -34.71
CA LEU A 79 -0.18 4.91 -34.78
C LEU A 79 0.39 5.39 -36.12
N GLY A 80 0.72 4.49 -37.04
CA GLY A 80 1.34 4.86 -38.32
C GLY A 80 2.73 5.50 -38.20
N VAL A 81 3.38 5.34 -37.04
CA VAL A 81 4.72 5.87 -36.78
C VAL A 81 5.76 4.94 -37.40
N PRO A 82 6.73 5.45 -38.20
CA PRO A 82 7.73 4.63 -38.88
C PRO A 82 8.54 3.77 -37.89
N PRO A 83 9.06 2.61 -38.30
CA PRO A 83 10.01 1.85 -37.48
C PRO A 83 11.28 2.69 -37.24
N VAL A 84 11.94 2.46 -36.11
CA VAL A 84 13.21 3.13 -35.77
C VAL A 84 14.35 2.39 -36.46
N GLY A 85 15.18 3.13 -37.23
CA GLY A 85 16.45 2.62 -37.74
C GLY A 85 17.51 2.57 -36.63
N GLU A 86 18.54 1.72 -36.80
CA GLU A 86 19.64 1.58 -35.83
C GLU A 86 20.42 2.92 -35.61
N HIS A 87 20.34 3.84 -36.55
CA HIS A 87 21.08 5.10 -36.55
C HIS A 87 20.23 6.34 -36.28
N ASP A 88 18.95 6.16 -35.98
CA ASP A 88 18.05 7.28 -35.73
C ASP A 88 18.26 7.85 -34.30
N ASP A 89 18.25 9.18 -34.20
CA ASP A 89 18.23 9.87 -32.92
C ASP A 89 16.80 9.86 -32.38
N VAL A 90 16.61 9.20 -31.23
CA VAL A 90 15.31 9.02 -30.60
C VAL A 90 15.29 9.65 -29.23
N SER A 91 14.25 10.42 -28.94
CA SER A 91 13.97 10.91 -27.59
C SER A 91 12.78 10.19 -26.98
N PHE A 92 12.95 9.68 -25.76
CA PHE A 92 11.88 8.98 -25.03
C PHE A 92 11.06 9.95 -24.20
N ILE A 93 9.73 9.82 -24.29
CA ILE A 93 8.79 10.63 -23.52
C ILE A 93 8.78 10.11 -22.07
N LEU A 94 9.30 10.90 -21.11
CA LEU A 94 9.33 10.55 -19.69
C LEU A 94 8.05 10.97 -18.95
N ASP A 95 7.48 12.14 -19.31
CA ASP A 95 6.19 12.57 -18.78
C ASP A 95 5.36 13.24 -19.89
N GLY A 96 4.04 13.17 -19.74
CA GLY A 96 3.09 13.69 -20.74
C GLY A 96 2.66 12.67 -21.79
N GLN A 97 3.02 11.38 -21.66
CA GLN A 97 2.66 10.34 -22.63
C GLN A 97 1.17 10.33 -22.96
N GLN A 98 0.28 10.35 -21.97
CA GLN A 98 -1.17 10.32 -22.19
C GLN A 98 -1.63 11.55 -22.99
N ARG A 99 -1.08 12.73 -22.67
CA ARG A 99 -1.35 13.99 -23.38
C ARG A 99 -0.84 13.93 -24.83
N ILE A 100 0.43 13.56 -25.04
CA ILE A 100 1.02 13.45 -26.39
C ILE A 100 0.25 12.45 -27.25
N THR A 101 -0.07 11.26 -26.69
CA THR A 101 -0.84 10.26 -27.40
C THR A 101 -2.22 10.78 -27.78
N SER A 102 -2.94 11.43 -26.84
CA SER A 102 -4.27 12.02 -27.08
C SER A 102 -4.23 13.08 -28.19
N LEU A 103 -3.24 13.99 -28.13
CA LEU A 103 -3.06 15.02 -29.15
C LEU A 103 -2.80 14.37 -30.51
N TYR A 104 -1.85 13.46 -30.59
CA TYR A 104 -1.49 12.82 -31.84
C TYR A 104 -2.64 12.04 -32.47
N VAL A 105 -3.29 11.15 -31.71
CA VAL A 105 -4.36 10.30 -32.27
C VAL A 105 -5.58 11.10 -32.70
N THR A 106 -5.89 12.19 -31.98
CA THR A 106 -7.05 13.04 -32.32
C THR A 106 -6.75 13.91 -33.52
N LEU A 107 -5.58 14.54 -33.59
CA LEU A 107 -5.16 15.38 -34.72
C LEU A 107 -4.96 14.57 -36.00
N MET A 108 -4.55 13.31 -35.88
CA MET A 108 -4.40 12.41 -37.02
C MET A 108 -5.68 11.60 -37.36
N GLY A 109 -6.71 11.68 -36.49
CA GLY A 109 -7.97 10.95 -36.69
C GLY A 109 -7.83 9.44 -36.65
N LEU A 110 -7.01 8.92 -35.71
CA LEU A 110 -6.68 7.50 -35.64
C LEU A 110 -7.66 6.73 -34.72
N THR A 111 -7.68 5.41 -34.91
CA THR A 111 -8.40 4.48 -34.03
C THR A 111 -7.43 3.72 -33.16
N ILE A 112 -7.60 3.79 -31.82
CA ILE A 112 -6.80 3.03 -30.86
C ILE A 112 -7.73 2.25 -29.94
N ASN A 113 -7.40 0.99 -29.67
CA ASN A 113 -8.15 0.12 -28.75
C ASN A 113 -9.67 0.11 -29.06
N GLY A 114 -10.04 0.12 -30.32
CA GLY A 114 -11.44 0.16 -30.79
C GLY A 114 -12.12 1.53 -30.64
N THR A 115 -11.42 2.58 -30.20
CA THR A 115 -11.95 3.93 -30.05
C THR A 115 -11.52 4.78 -31.24
N ASP A 116 -12.49 5.31 -31.98
CA ASP A 116 -12.28 6.23 -33.12
C ASP A 116 -12.20 7.68 -32.59
N TYR A 117 -11.02 8.28 -32.74
CA TYR A 117 -10.76 9.66 -32.29
C TYR A 117 -11.15 10.71 -33.33
N ARG A 118 -11.51 10.32 -34.54
CA ARG A 118 -12.07 11.24 -35.54
C ARG A 118 -13.42 11.81 -35.08
N ASN A 119 -14.11 11.10 -34.18
CA ASN A 119 -15.35 11.55 -33.58
C ASN A 119 -15.17 12.61 -32.44
N ILE A 120 -13.95 13.02 -32.15
CA ILE A 120 -13.72 14.24 -31.35
C ILE A 120 -13.87 15.44 -32.28
N VAL A 121 -14.96 16.17 -32.08
CA VAL A 121 -15.34 17.29 -32.95
C VAL A 121 -15.39 18.59 -32.14
N PHE A 122 -15.15 19.71 -32.84
CA PHE A 122 -15.40 21.03 -32.32
C PHE A 122 -16.81 21.50 -32.78
N ASP A 123 -17.64 21.84 -31.80
CA ASP A 123 -18.97 22.44 -32.06
C ASP A 123 -18.79 23.95 -32.29
N LEU A 124 -18.89 24.37 -33.52
CA LEU A 124 -18.70 25.77 -33.93
C LEU A 124 -19.68 26.75 -33.27
N LYS A 125 -20.88 26.26 -32.88
CA LYS A 125 -21.92 27.10 -32.26
C LYS A 125 -21.66 27.26 -30.75
N GLU A 126 -21.33 26.16 -30.05
CA GLU A 126 -21.14 26.18 -28.60
C GLU A 126 -19.67 26.41 -28.23
N GLN A 127 -18.77 26.41 -29.22
CA GLN A 127 -17.31 26.55 -29.07
C GLN A 127 -16.75 25.56 -28.02
N ALA A 128 -17.18 24.29 -28.12
CA ALA A 128 -16.84 23.23 -27.19
C ALA A 128 -16.54 21.91 -27.91
N PHE A 129 -15.78 21.03 -27.26
CA PHE A 129 -15.44 19.73 -27.85
C PHE A 129 -16.46 18.66 -27.45
N LYS A 130 -16.87 17.82 -28.42
CA LYS A 130 -17.89 16.79 -28.26
C LYS A 130 -17.44 15.46 -28.86
N ASP A 131 -18.02 14.36 -28.39
CA ASP A 131 -17.85 13.02 -28.93
C ASP A 131 -19.08 12.68 -29.79
N ARG A 132 -18.94 12.84 -31.10
CA ARG A 132 -19.97 12.53 -32.08
C ARG A 132 -19.42 12.53 -33.52
N PRO A 133 -20.11 11.87 -34.46
CA PRO A 133 -19.67 11.95 -35.88
C PRO A 133 -19.64 13.39 -36.38
N PRO A 134 -18.63 13.77 -37.18
CA PRO A 134 -18.55 15.08 -37.81
C PRO A 134 -19.62 15.25 -38.89
N ASP A 135 -20.11 16.46 -39.08
CA ASP A 135 -21.02 16.83 -40.22
C ASP A 135 -20.40 17.91 -41.11
N ASN A 136 -19.21 18.42 -40.70
CA ASN A 136 -18.46 19.47 -41.41
C ASN A 136 -19.24 20.78 -41.68
N LYS A 137 -20.35 20.98 -40.97
CA LYS A 137 -21.13 22.22 -40.96
C LYS A 137 -21.11 22.90 -39.60
N ARG A 138 -21.63 22.22 -38.59
CA ARG A 138 -21.57 22.65 -37.19
C ARG A 138 -20.50 21.89 -36.41
N TYR A 139 -20.32 20.60 -36.65
CA TYR A 139 -19.42 19.71 -35.92
C TYR A 139 -18.24 19.34 -36.83
N VAL A 140 -17.11 20.00 -36.61
CA VAL A 140 -15.90 19.80 -37.38
C VAL A 140 -14.94 18.86 -36.65
N SER A 141 -14.53 17.78 -37.29
CA SER A 141 -13.50 16.89 -36.71
C SER A 141 -12.20 17.64 -36.45
N ILE A 142 -11.57 17.40 -35.31
CA ILE A 142 -10.26 17.95 -35.00
C ILE A 142 -9.22 17.49 -36.03
N ALA A 143 -9.36 16.27 -36.56
CA ALA A 143 -8.48 15.77 -37.61
C ALA A 143 -8.65 16.55 -38.93
N ASP A 144 -9.87 16.93 -39.26
CA ASP A 144 -10.13 17.71 -40.49
C ASP A 144 -9.67 19.18 -40.33
N LEU A 145 -9.80 19.76 -39.12
CA LEU A 145 -9.22 21.05 -38.73
C LEU A 145 -7.69 21.05 -38.81
N TRP A 146 -7.06 19.94 -38.47
CA TRP A 146 -5.60 19.79 -38.53
C TRP A 146 -5.07 19.43 -39.92
N GLY A 147 -5.83 18.71 -40.68
CA GLY A 147 -5.43 18.13 -41.96
C GLY A 147 -5.13 19.16 -43.06
N PRO A 148 -4.55 18.72 -44.17
CA PRO A 148 -4.20 19.60 -45.30
C PRO A 148 -5.42 20.23 -45.98
N GLY A 149 -6.63 19.69 -45.73
CA GLY A 149 -7.88 20.21 -46.26
C GLY A 149 -8.52 21.34 -45.46
N ALA A 150 -7.95 21.72 -44.31
CA ALA A 150 -8.56 22.67 -43.38
C ALA A 150 -8.90 24.03 -44.03
N MET A 151 -7.99 24.60 -44.81
CA MET A 151 -8.25 25.84 -45.54
C MET A 151 -9.34 25.72 -46.65
N LYS A 152 -9.54 24.55 -47.18
CA LYS A 152 -10.66 24.30 -48.14
C LYS A 152 -11.96 24.16 -47.36
N LEU A 153 -11.91 23.52 -46.21
CA LEU A 153 -13.06 23.32 -45.35
C LEU A 153 -13.56 24.68 -44.79
N SER A 154 -12.67 25.59 -44.43
CA SER A 154 -13.05 26.93 -43.91
C SER A 154 -13.95 27.71 -44.86
N ARG A 155 -13.76 27.51 -46.16
CA ARG A 155 -14.59 28.15 -47.24
C ARG A 155 -16.00 27.55 -47.35
N GLN A 156 -16.25 26.43 -46.72
CA GLN A 156 -17.55 25.71 -46.69
C GLN A 156 -18.33 25.93 -45.40
N ILE A 157 -17.70 26.58 -44.39
CA ILE A 157 -18.31 26.90 -43.11
C ILE A 157 -19.24 28.11 -43.32
N ASP A 158 -20.41 28.06 -42.67
CA ASP A 158 -21.37 29.16 -42.67
C ASP A 158 -20.71 30.42 -42.09
N GLU A 159 -20.99 31.58 -42.68
CA GLU A 159 -20.37 32.86 -42.36
C GLU A 159 -20.41 33.20 -40.84
N GLY A 160 -21.50 32.80 -40.15
CA GLY A 160 -21.67 32.98 -38.72
C GLY A 160 -20.76 32.11 -37.82
N PHE A 161 -20.02 31.15 -38.39
CA PHE A 161 -19.14 30.23 -37.64
C PHE A 161 -17.65 30.37 -38.04
N VAL A 162 -17.34 31.21 -39.00
CA VAL A 162 -15.96 31.37 -39.51
C VAL A 162 -15.01 31.81 -38.43
N ASP A 163 -15.37 32.76 -37.60
CA ASP A 163 -14.53 33.24 -36.49
C ASP A 163 -14.22 32.14 -35.44
N ALA A 164 -15.22 31.30 -35.14
CA ALA A 164 -15.00 30.18 -34.21
C ALA A 164 -14.11 29.10 -34.82
N TYR A 165 -14.26 28.84 -36.13
CA TYR A 165 -13.40 27.94 -36.90
C TYR A 165 -11.96 28.43 -36.91
N ASP A 166 -11.73 29.70 -37.32
CA ASP A 166 -10.41 30.27 -37.48
C ASP A 166 -9.70 30.36 -36.12
N ARG A 167 -10.39 30.75 -35.07
CA ARG A 167 -9.86 30.74 -33.72
C ARG A 167 -9.40 29.34 -33.26
N CYS A 168 -10.23 28.31 -33.45
CA CYS A 168 -9.87 26.95 -33.13
C CYS A 168 -8.68 26.46 -33.97
N TYR A 169 -8.70 26.73 -35.27
CA TYR A 169 -7.58 26.40 -36.17
C TYR A 169 -6.26 27.05 -35.77
N GLN A 170 -6.27 28.34 -35.45
CA GLN A 170 -5.08 29.09 -35.05
C GLN A 170 -4.55 28.58 -33.71
N ASN A 171 -5.42 28.46 -32.70
CA ASN A 171 -5.01 27.99 -31.37
C ASN A 171 -4.36 26.60 -31.45
N LEU A 172 -4.92 25.68 -32.21
CA LEU A 172 -4.30 24.36 -32.42
C LEU A 172 -2.91 24.45 -33.08
N ARG A 173 -2.74 25.35 -34.08
CA ARG A 173 -1.47 25.47 -34.84
C ARG A 173 -0.36 26.14 -34.07
N THR A 174 -0.68 27.15 -33.26
CA THR A 174 0.29 28.02 -32.61
C THR A 174 0.46 27.75 -31.12
N TYR A 175 -0.34 26.79 -30.56
CA TYR A 175 -0.30 26.52 -29.13
C TYR A 175 1.14 26.23 -28.64
N PRO A 176 1.63 26.99 -27.64
CA PRO A 176 3.00 26.84 -27.17
C PRO A 176 3.15 25.56 -26.32
N ILE A 177 4.24 24.85 -26.55
CA ILE A 177 4.63 23.65 -25.82
C ILE A 177 5.96 23.87 -25.12
N SER A 178 6.05 23.49 -23.88
CA SER A 178 7.30 23.46 -23.12
C SER A 178 7.86 22.04 -23.09
N LEU A 179 9.04 21.86 -23.68
CA LEU A 179 9.77 20.58 -23.67
C LEU A 179 10.93 20.68 -22.69
N VAL A 180 11.07 19.70 -21.80
CA VAL A 180 12.21 19.55 -20.89
C VAL A 180 13.00 18.34 -21.33
N GLU A 181 14.17 18.56 -21.94
CA GLU A 181 15.04 17.48 -22.42
C GLU A 181 16.11 17.15 -21.38
N VAL A 182 16.25 15.87 -21.11
CA VAL A 182 17.29 15.29 -20.25
C VAL A 182 18.29 14.57 -21.14
N ARG A 183 19.59 14.95 -21.04
CA ARG A 183 20.68 14.41 -21.85
C ARG A 183 21.74 13.77 -20.97
N ASP A 184 22.61 12.96 -21.57
CA ASP A 184 23.78 12.34 -20.93
C ASP A 184 23.43 11.63 -19.60
N LYS A 185 22.30 10.93 -19.57
CA LYS A 185 21.87 10.11 -18.44
C LYS A 185 21.71 8.67 -18.87
N ASN A 186 22.28 7.77 -18.07
CA ASN A 186 22.06 6.34 -18.23
C ASN A 186 20.63 5.95 -17.84
N LEU A 187 20.17 4.78 -18.28
CA LEU A 187 18.82 4.29 -18.03
C LEU A 187 18.46 4.21 -16.53
N PRO A 188 19.32 3.73 -15.60
CA PRO A 188 19.02 3.77 -14.16
C PRO A 188 18.74 5.18 -13.62
N ASP A 189 19.50 6.20 -14.03
CA ASP A 189 19.27 7.57 -13.59
C ASP A 189 17.99 8.15 -14.20
N VAL A 190 17.70 7.83 -15.46
CA VAL A 190 16.45 8.22 -16.12
C VAL A 190 15.25 7.60 -15.40
N CYS A 191 15.33 6.35 -14.99
CA CYS A 191 14.31 5.70 -14.21
C CYS A 191 14.07 6.39 -12.85
N LYS A 192 15.15 6.86 -12.17
CA LYS A 192 15.01 7.68 -10.95
C LYS A 192 14.33 9.02 -11.23
N ILE A 193 14.73 9.71 -12.31
CA ILE A 193 14.13 10.98 -12.75
C ILE A 193 12.63 10.74 -13.04
N PHE A 194 12.31 9.72 -13.83
CA PHE A 194 10.95 9.36 -14.17
C PHE A 194 10.08 9.13 -12.93
N ARG A 195 10.58 8.38 -11.94
CA ARG A 195 9.88 8.15 -10.66
C ARG A 195 9.59 9.45 -9.90
N ARG A 196 10.54 10.40 -9.90
CA ARG A 196 10.39 11.70 -9.21
C ARG A 196 9.36 12.60 -9.90
N ILE A 197 9.37 12.65 -11.23
CA ILE A 197 8.42 13.46 -12.01
C ILE A 197 7.00 12.95 -11.85
N ASN A 198 6.78 11.63 -11.86
CA ASN A 198 5.47 11.01 -11.81
C ASN A 198 4.90 10.83 -10.39
N GLN A 199 5.33 11.59 -9.38
CA GLN A 199 4.82 11.48 -8.00
C GLN A 199 3.32 11.77 -7.86
N ALA A 200 2.75 12.59 -8.71
CA ALA A 200 1.33 12.95 -8.71
C ALA A 200 0.42 11.95 -9.46
N GLY A 201 0.98 10.96 -10.20
CA GLY A 201 0.26 9.96 -10.97
C GLY A 201 0.35 8.55 -10.38
N LYS A 202 -0.08 7.51 -11.14
CA LYS A 202 0.18 6.13 -10.78
C LYS A 202 1.69 5.89 -10.77
N ARG A 203 2.26 5.68 -9.58
CA ARG A 203 3.69 5.42 -9.41
C ARG A 203 4.08 4.17 -10.20
N LEU A 204 5.17 4.25 -10.96
CA LEU A 204 5.84 3.05 -11.45
C LEU A 204 6.33 2.25 -10.24
N ASP A 205 6.01 0.98 -10.24
CA ASP A 205 6.58 0.08 -9.25
C ASP A 205 8.01 -0.33 -9.65
N ARG A 206 8.70 -1.02 -8.77
CA ARG A 206 10.07 -1.47 -9.02
C ARG A 206 10.15 -2.49 -10.14
N PHE A 207 9.14 -3.34 -10.27
CA PHE A 207 9.08 -4.33 -11.33
C PHE A 207 9.01 -3.67 -12.71
N ASP A 208 8.24 -2.59 -12.86
CA ASP A 208 8.17 -1.85 -14.11
C ASP A 208 9.53 -1.30 -14.53
N LEU A 209 10.31 -0.77 -13.56
CA LEU A 209 11.66 -0.24 -13.81
C LEU A 209 12.64 -1.34 -14.18
N ILE A 210 12.62 -2.48 -13.45
CA ILE A 210 13.49 -3.62 -13.74
C ILE A 210 13.14 -4.20 -15.10
N SER A 211 11.85 -4.31 -15.43
CA SER A 211 11.40 -4.76 -16.76
C SER A 211 11.96 -3.88 -17.88
N ALA A 212 12.01 -2.56 -17.67
CA ALA A 212 12.61 -1.65 -18.63
C ALA A 212 14.13 -1.83 -18.74
N MET A 213 14.82 -1.92 -17.58
CA MET A 213 16.28 -2.07 -17.53
C MET A 213 16.78 -3.40 -18.13
N THR A 214 15.95 -4.42 -18.12
CA THR A 214 16.30 -5.77 -18.59
C THR A 214 15.64 -6.13 -19.94
N PHE A 215 14.98 -5.17 -20.56
CA PHE A 215 14.32 -5.36 -21.84
C PHE A 215 15.36 -5.57 -22.97
N THR A 216 15.12 -6.57 -23.79
CA THR A 216 15.78 -6.76 -25.09
C THR A 216 14.73 -7.15 -26.13
N THR A 217 15.08 -7.11 -27.41
CA THR A 217 14.17 -7.55 -28.49
C THR A 217 13.73 -9.01 -28.36
N GLU A 218 14.52 -9.82 -27.67
CA GLU A 218 14.27 -11.25 -27.46
C GLU A 218 13.68 -11.56 -26.08
N PHE A 219 13.74 -10.62 -25.13
CA PHE A 219 13.30 -10.82 -23.76
C PHE A 219 12.57 -9.61 -23.20
N ASP A 220 11.28 -9.80 -22.88
CA ASP A 220 10.44 -8.85 -22.17
C ASP A 220 9.97 -9.48 -20.84
N LEU A 221 10.49 -8.99 -19.71
CA LEU A 221 10.17 -9.50 -18.37
C LEU A 221 8.68 -9.36 -18.05
N ARG A 222 8.04 -8.26 -18.48
CA ARG A 222 6.61 -8.00 -18.22
C ARG A 222 5.72 -9.01 -18.96
N GLU A 223 5.98 -9.22 -20.25
CA GLU A 223 5.24 -10.21 -21.04
C GLU A 223 5.48 -11.63 -20.53
N ARG A 224 6.72 -11.94 -20.15
CA ARG A 224 7.05 -13.23 -19.54
C ARG A 224 6.31 -13.44 -18.23
N PHE A 225 6.31 -12.44 -17.34
CA PHE A 225 5.58 -12.51 -16.08
C PHE A 225 4.08 -12.74 -16.31
N LYS A 226 3.48 -11.97 -17.21
CA LYS A 226 2.06 -12.10 -17.55
C LYS A 226 1.72 -13.49 -18.09
N LYS A 227 2.53 -14.00 -19.05
CA LYS A 227 2.28 -15.28 -19.71
C LYS A 227 2.62 -16.48 -18.84
N ASP A 228 3.80 -16.47 -18.19
CA ASP A 228 4.36 -17.67 -17.58
C ASP A 228 3.92 -17.82 -16.11
N ILE A 229 3.58 -16.70 -15.42
CA ILE A 229 3.22 -16.70 -14.00
C ILE A 229 1.77 -16.26 -13.82
N MET A 230 1.41 -15.03 -14.23
CA MET A 230 0.08 -14.48 -13.92
C MET A 230 -1.06 -15.31 -14.47
N ALA A 231 -1.03 -15.69 -15.73
CA ALA A 231 -2.07 -16.52 -16.34
C ALA A 231 -2.30 -17.82 -15.56
N ARG A 232 -1.22 -18.46 -15.07
CA ARG A 232 -1.29 -19.70 -14.29
C ARG A 232 -1.69 -19.48 -12.82
N LEU A 233 -1.44 -18.29 -12.27
CA LEU A 233 -1.89 -17.90 -10.93
C LEU A 233 -3.35 -17.46 -10.93
N GLU A 234 -3.85 -16.85 -12.01
CA GLU A 234 -5.26 -16.50 -12.19
C GLU A 234 -6.15 -17.76 -12.13
N ASP A 235 -5.74 -18.84 -12.78
CA ASP A 235 -6.42 -20.14 -12.71
C ASP A 235 -6.49 -20.69 -11.27
N LYS A 236 -5.60 -20.23 -10.38
CA LYS A 236 -5.54 -20.61 -8.96
C LYS A 236 -6.13 -19.55 -8.02
N LEU A 237 -6.78 -18.51 -8.54
CA LEU A 237 -7.28 -17.35 -7.79
C LEU A 237 -6.19 -16.50 -7.11
N PHE A 238 -4.96 -16.58 -7.58
CA PHE A 238 -3.80 -15.83 -7.10
C PHE A 238 -3.38 -14.69 -8.05
N GLY A 239 -4.22 -14.29 -8.99
CA GLY A 239 -3.93 -13.23 -9.97
C GLY A 239 -3.67 -11.83 -9.40
N GLY A 240 -3.99 -11.58 -8.11
CA GLY A 240 -3.73 -10.30 -7.45
C GLY A 240 -2.33 -10.17 -6.82
N ILE A 241 -1.41 -11.12 -7.06
CA ILE A 241 -0.06 -11.07 -6.50
C ILE A 241 0.81 -10.04 -7.24
N SER A 242 1.56 -9.23 -6.48
CA SER A 242 2.49 -8.25 -7.04
C SER A 242 3.62 -8.90 -7.82
N ALA A 243 3.95 -8.36 -8.99
CA ALA A 243 5.08 -8.81 -9.80
C ALA A 243 6.45 -8.61 -9.10
N ALA A 244 6.53 -7.72 -8.12
CA ALA A 244 7.73 -7.51 -7.30
C ALA A 244 8.21 -8.81 -6.60
N ILE A 245 7.33 -9.78 -6.37
CA ILE A 245 7.70 -11.08 -5.80
C ILE A 245 8.79 -11.76 -6.61
N VAL A 246 8.74 -11.68 -7.93
CA VAL A 246 9.72 -12.33 -8.80
C VAL A 246 11.07 -11.64 -8.77
N THR A 247 11.10 -10.31 -8.83
CA THR A 247 12.37 -9.55 -8.77
C THR A 247 13.02 -9.68 -7.39
N GLN A 248 12.22 -9.68 -6.32
CA GLN A 248 12.71 -9.97 -4.97
C GLN A 248 13.28 -11.38 -4.83
N LEU A 249 12.59 -12.39 -5.37
CA LEU A 249 13.07 -13.77 -5.40
C LEU A 249 14.42 -13.88 -6.12
N LEU A 250 14.51 -13.31 -7.32
CA LEU A 250 15.75 -13.36 -8.12
C LEU A 250 16.89 -12.61 -7.45
N ALA A 251 16.62 -11.48 -6.80
CA ALA A 251 17.60 -10.74 -6.01
C ALA A 251 18.08 -11.55 -4.79
N LEU A 252 17.16 -12.22 -4.07
CA LEU A 252 17.53 -13.13 -2.96
C LEU A 252 18.40 -14.28 -3.44
N ILE A 253 18.10 -14.90 -4.57
CA ILE A 253 18.89 -16.00 -5.16
C ILE A 253 20.28 -15.55 -5.55
N LYS A 254 20.39 -14.36 -6.18
CA LYS A 254 21.67 -13.85 -6.69
C LYS A 254 22.55 -13.25 -5.59
N HIS A 255 21.95 -12.45 -4.70
CA HIS A 255 22.67 -11.60 -3.76
C HIS A 255 22.43 -11.94 -2.29
N GLY A 256 21.47 -12.80 -1.98
CA GLY A 256 21.02 -13.06 -0.59
C GLY A 256 20.22 -11.90 0.01
N GLN A 257 19.94 -10.83 -0.73
CA GLN A 257 19.23 -9.63 -0.33
C GLN A 257 18.29 -9.17 -1.43
N CYS A 258 17.19 -8.53 -1.07
CA CYS A 258 16.18 -8.05 -2.03
C CYS A 258 15.73 -6.60 -1.78
N THR A 259 16.63 -5.78 -1.23
CA THR A 259 16.37 -4.34 -1.15
C THR A 259 16.49 -3.70 -2.54
N GLU A 260 15.97 -2.48 -2.69
CA GLU A 260 15.91 -1.75 -3.97
C GLU A 260 17.23 -1.79 -4.74
N ARG A 261 18.37 -1.62 -4.06
CA ARG A 261 19.71 -1.68 -4.65
C ARG A 261 19.98 -3.01 -5.35
N TYR A 262 19.65 -4.11 -4.70
CA TYR A 262 19.94 -5.46 -5.23
C TYR A 262 18.95 -5.85 -6.34
N GLU A 263 17.69 -5.44 -6.23
CA GLU A 263 16.73 -5.65 -7.32
C GLU A 263 17.17 -4.91 -8.60
N TYR A 264 17.64 -3.65 -8.51
CA TYR A 264 18.11 -2.88 -9.67
C TYR A 264 19.45 -3.35 -10.24
N SER A 265 20.18 -4.21 -9.54
CA SER A 265 21.41 -4.83 -10.06
C SER A 265 21.18 -6.14 -10.84
N LEU A 266 19.92 -6.57 -11.00
CA LEU A 266 19.57 -7.71 -11.83
C LEU A 266 19.78 -7.37 -13.31
N THR A 267 20.49 -8.25 -14.01
CA THR A 267 20.68 -8.15 -15.46
C THR A 267 19.70 -9.08 -16.20
N THR A 268 19.57 -8.90 -17.51
CA THR A 268 18.76 -9.78 -18.36
C THR A 268 19.25 -11.23 -18.27
N ASP A 269 20.57 -11.44 -18.28
CA ASP A 269 21.17 -12.77 -18.18
C ASP A 269 20.84 -13.45 -16.84
N ASP A 270 20.86 -12.69 -15.73
CA ASP A 270 20.48 -13.24 -14.42
C ASP A 270 19.03 -13.72 -14.43
N ILE A 271 18.13 -12.88 -14.97
CA ILE A 271 16.70 -13.20 -15.01
C ILE A 271 16.46 -14.42 -15.91
N GLN A 272 17.01 -14.43 -17.11
CA GLN A 272 16.86 -15.55 -18.04
C GLN A 272 17.39 -16.85 -17.46
N LYS A 273 18.58 -16.81 -16.83
CA LYS A 273 19.22 -17.96 -16.19
C LYS A 273 18.32 -18.63 -15.15
N PHE A 274 17.64 -17.85 -14.34
CA PHE A 274 16.85 -18.35 -13.22
C PHE A 274 15.33 -18.41 -13.51
N TRP A 275 14.88 -17.93 -14.66
CA TRP A 275 13.46 -17.73 -14.96
C TRP A 275 12.61 -18.97 -14.81
N LYS A 276 13.03 -20.08 -15.43
CA LYS A 276 12.29 -21.33 -15.42
C LYS A 276 12.06 -21.87 -14.01
N ASP A 277 13.09 -21.81 -13.18
CA ASP A 277 13.04 -22.29 -11.81
C ASP A 277 12.22 -21.33 -10.93
N ALA A 278 12.34 -20.02 -11.14
CA ALA A 278 11.54 -19.02 -10.46
C ALA A 278 10.03 -19.18 -10.75
N VAL A 279 9.65 -19.40 -12.00
CA VAL A 279 8.26 -19.68 -12.38
C VAL A 279 7.71 -20.89 -11.64
N SER A 280 8.46 -22.01 -11.67
CA SER A 280 8.05 -23.24 -10.98
C SER A 280 7.94 -23.05 -9.48
N SER A 281 8.90 -22.36 -8.88
CA SER A 281 8.95 -22.10 -7.43
C SER A 281 7.80 -21.22 -6.95
N VAL A 282 7.45 -20.17 -7.69
CA VAL A 282 6.33 -19.26 -7.36
C VAL A 282 5.00 -20.04 -7.39
N LEU A 283 4.81 -20.90 -8.39
CA LEU A 283 3.59 -21.70 -8.49
C LEU A 283 3.48 -22.74 -7.36
N LEU A 284 4.60 -23.38 -6.99
CA LEU A 284 4.67 -24.30 -5.85
C LEU A 284 4.42 -23.58 -4.52
N ALA A 285 4.93 -22.37 -4.35
CA ALA A 285 4.70 -21.55 -3.18
C ALA A 285 3.20 -21.21 -3.04
N ALA A 286 2.54 -20.80 -4.12
CA ALA A 286 1.10 -20.54 -4.12
C ALA A 286 0.28 -21.81 -3.76
N ASP A 287 0.64 -22.97 -4.32
CA ASP A 287 -0.01 -24.25 -4.01
C ASP A 287 0.17 -24.63 -2.53
N THR A 288 1.36 -24.39 -1.96
CA THR A 288 1.64 -24.67 -0.55
C THR A 288 0.83 -23.78 0.37
N LEU A 289 0.77 -22.49 0.12
CA LEU A 289 -0.04 -21.54 0.87
C LEU A 289 -1.52 -21.90 0.81
N ARG A 290 -2.01 -22.29 -0.36
CA ARG A 290 -3.40 -22.69 -0.54
C ARG A 290 -3.75 -23.98 0.23
N LYS A 291 -2.93 -25.01 0.08
CA LYS A 291 -3.21 -26.35 0.63
C LYS A 291 -3.00 -26.43 2.14
N ASN A 292 -2.01 -25.71 2.67
CA ASN A 292 -1.53 -25.92 4.03
C ASN A 292 -1.79 -24.75 4.98
N MET A 293 -2.00 -23.52 4.47
CA MET A 293 -2.21 -22.32 5.27
C MET A 293 -3.59 -21.67 5.05
N GLY A 294 -4.48 -22.29 4.29
CA GLY A 294 -5.83 -21.78 4.04
C GLY A 294 -5.88 -20.48 3.22
N VAL A 295 -4.80 -20.14 2.49
CA VAL A 295 -4.77 -18.96 1.60
C VAL A 295 -5.49 -19.31 0.30
N VAL A 296 -6.81 -19.22 0.28
CA VAL A 296 -7.65 -19.66 -0.85
C VAL A 296 -7.53 -18.78 -2.09
N ASN A 297 -7.19 -17.51 -1.92
CA ASN A 297 -6.92 -16.56 -3.00
C ASN A 297 -5.94 -15.47 -2.54
N SER A 298 -5.48 -14.62 -3.48
CA SER A 298 -4.54 -13.53 -3.17
C SER A 298 -5.06 -12.51 -2.16
N GLY A 299 -6.38 -12.30 -2.05
CA GLY A 299 -6.99 -11.40 -1.07
C GLY A 299 -6.95 -11.90 0.38
N TYR A 300 -6.63 -13.19 0.59
CA TYR A 300 -6.43 -13.80 1.91
C TYR A 300 -4.96 -13.81 2.32
N LEU A 301 -4.04 -13.48 1.40
CA LEU A 301 -2.61 -13.48 1.70
C LEU A 301 -2.27 -12.36 2.68
N PRO A 302 -1.74 -12.65 3.89
CA PRO A 302 -1.36 -11.61 4.85
C PRO A 302 -0.24 -10.69 4.31
N TYR A 303 0.78 -11.29 3.67
CA TYR A 303 1.90 -10.57 3.04
C TYR A 303 2.40 -11.30 1.80
N GLY A 304 2.76 -10.55 0.74
CA GLY A 304 3.40 -11.11 -0.46
C GLY A 304 4.74 -11.81 -0.18
N VAL A 305 5.42 -11.42 0.89
CA VAL A 305 6.67 -12.03 1.39
C VAL A 305 6.57 -13.55 1.52
N PHE A 306 5.42 -14.07 1.93
CA PHE A 306 5.23 -15.51 2.07
C PHE A 306 5.42 -16.26 0.75
N VAL A 307 4.96 -15.69 -0.36
CA VAL A 307 5.20 -16.28 -1.69
C VAL A 307 6.68 -16.20 -2.04
N THR A 308 7.33 -15.06 -1.79
CA THR A 308 8.74 -14.84 -2.12
C THR A 308 9.67 -15.83 -1.38
N LEU A 309 9.52 -15.95 -0.05
CA LEU A 309 10.39 -16.82 0.75
C LEU A 309 10.10 -18.31 0.55
N LEU A 310 8.83 -18.70 0.33
CA LEU A 310 8.51 -20.07 -0.06
C LEU A 310 9.05 -20.41 -1.45
N ALA A 311 8.94 -19.48 -2.39
CA ALA A 311 9.55 -19.67 -3.72
C ALA A 311 11.08 -19.76 -3.61
N TYR A 312 11.72 -18.97 -2.74
CA TYR A 312 13.15 -19.10 -2.44
C TYR A 312 13.48 -20.50 -1.92
N TYR A 313 12.72 -21.00 -0.94
CA TYR A 313 12.89 -22.36 -0.42
C TYR A 313 12.82 -23.39 -1.55
N TYR A 314 11.78 -23.34 -2.37
CA TYR A 314 11.61 -24.30 -3.47
C TYR A 314 12.77 -24.22 -4.48
N MET A 315 13.17 -23.02 -4.86
CA MET A 315 14.25 -22.84 -5.82
C MET A 315 15.60 -23.39 -5.30
N LYS A 316 15.90 -23.16 -4.02
CA LYS A 316 17.11 -23.67 -3.36
C LYS A 316 17.07 -25.17 -3.11
N SER A 317 15.91 -25.76 -2.89
CA SER A 317 15.72 -27.20 -2.72
C SER A 317 15.53 -27.96 -4.04
N GLY A 318 15.68 -27.30 -5.20
CA GLY A 318 15.53 -27.89 -6.53
C GLY A 318 14.08 -28.20 -6.90
N ASN A 319 13.13 -27.39 -6.44
CA ASN A 319 11.68 -27.49 -6.71
C ASN A 319 11.07 -28.84 -6.27
N ARG A 320 11.60 -29.41 -5.20
CA ARG A 320 11.08 -30.65 -4.59
C ARG A 320 9.99 -30.32 -3.57
N GLY A 321 9.16 -31.31 -3.25
CA GLY A 321 8.15 -31.18 -2.18
C GLY A 321 8.77 -30.83 -0.83
N ILE A 322 8.05 -30.10 0.00
CA ILE A 322 8.51 -29.76 1.37
C ILE A 322 8.38 -30.99 2.25
N PRO A 323 9.43 -31.48 2.94
CA PRO A 323 9.33 -32.53 3.94
C PRO A 323 8.35 -32.15 5.07
N PRO A 324 7.71 -33.11 5.73
CA PRO A 324 6.71 -32.84 6.76
C PRO A 324 7.20 -31.96 7.93
N ASP A 325 8.44 -32.19 8.39
CA ASP A 325 9.07 -31.42 9.47
C ASP A 325 9.39 -29.98 9.04
N HIS A 326 9.85 -29.77 7.80
CA HIS A 326 10.04 -28.44 7.22
C HIS A 326 8.67 -27.73 7.05
N LEU A 327 7.63 -28.48 6.65
CA LEU A 327 6.30 -27.90 6.46
C LEU A 327 5.70 -27.42 7.79
N GLU A 328 5.91 -28.16 8.88
CA GLU A 328 5.47 -27.72 10.21
C GLU A 328 6.17 -26.43 10.65
N TRP A 329 7.48 -26.32 10.43
CA TRP A 329 8.21 -25.08 10.71
C TRP A 329 7.70 -23.92 9.86
N VAL A 330 7.47 -24.14 8.56
CA VAL A 330 6.93 -23.14 7.62
C VAL A 330 5.54 -22.67 8.04
N LYS A 331 4.67 -23.57 8.52
CA LYS A 331 3.37 -23.21 9.06
C LYS A 331 3.50 -22.31 10.30
N GLN A 332 4.35 -22.70 11.26
CA GLN A 332 4.57 -21.88 12.46
C GLN A 332 5.12 -20.50 12.11
N TRP A 333 6.10 -20.42 11.21
CA TRP A 333 6.61 -19.14 10.70
C TRP A 333 5.52 -18.29 10.05
N PHE A 334 4.69 -18.88 9.18
CA PHE A 334 3.58 -18.18 8.51
C PHE A 334 2.59 -17.58 9.51
N TRP A 335 2.12 -18.38 10.46
CA TRP A 335 1.17 -17.93 11.46
C TRP A 335 1.75 -16.87 12.39
N LYS A 336 2.93 -17.12 12.91
CA LYS A 336 3.61 -16.21 13.82
C LYS A 336 3.91 -14.87 13.16
N ALA A 337 4.46 -14.88 11.95
CA ALA A 337 4.74 -13.65 11.19
C ALA A 337 3.47 -12.87 10.81
N SER A 338 2.36 -13.57 10.56
CA SER A 338 1.08 -12.95 10.21
C SER A 338 0.43 -12.26 11.40
N PHE A 339 0.26 -12.98 12.51
CA PHE A 339 -0.42 -12.44 13.70
C PHE A 339 0.43 -11.45 14.51
N SER A 340 1.75 -11.54 14.44
CA SER A 340 2.64 -10.52 14.99
C SER A 340 2.81 -9.29 14.10
N GLN A 341 2.19 -9.29 12.91
CA GLN A 341 2.34 -8.24 11.88
C GLN A 341 3.82 -7.99 11.51
N TYR A 342 4.66 -9.01 11.59
CA TYR A 342 6.10 -8.92 11.46
C TYR A 342 6.58 -8.22 10.19
N TYR A 343 5.96 -8.47 9.05
CA TYR A 343 6.32 -7.84 7.77
C TYR A 343 5.55 -6.53 7.47
N GLY A 344 4.88 -5.95 8.44
CA GLY A 344 4.16 -4.69 8.28
C GLY A 344 5.05 -3.50 7.90
N SER A 345 6.33 -3.55 8.27
CA SER A 345 7.34 -2.59 7.89
C SER A 345 8.67 -3.29 7.57
N GLY A 346 9.53 -2.69 6.74
CA GLY A 346 10.87 -3.20 6.45
C GLY A 346 10.91 -4.57 5.77
N GLY A 347 9.87 -4.95 5.03
CA GLY A 347 9.73 -6.27 4.41
C GLY A 347 10.96 -6.77 3.65
N PRO A 348 11.55 -6.01 2.70
CA PRO A 348 12.73 -6.44 1.96
C PRO A 348 13.96 -6.74 2.83
N THR A 349 14.21 -5.93 3.85
CA THR A 349 15.33 -6.16 4.80
C THR A 349 15.09 -7.40 5.66
N LYS A 350 13.85 -7.57 6.16
CA LYS A 350 13.46 -8.74 6.93
C LYS A 350 13.53 -10.02 6.09
N MET A 351 13.11 -9.98 4.82
CA MET A 351 13.27 -11.12 3.90
C MET A 351 14.73 -11.53 3.75
N GLY A 352 15.66 -10.58 3.60
CA GLY A 352 17.09 -10.88 3.50
C GLY A 352 17.63 -11.60 4.73
N ARG A 353 17.15 -11.23 5.94
CA ARG A 353 17.49 -11.89 7.19
C ARG A 353 16.81 -13.26 7.33
N ASP A 354 15.52 -13.32 7.05
CA ASP A 354 14.73 -14.54 7.25
C ASP A 354 15.07 -15.61 6.23
N LYS A 355 15.58 -15.24 5.06
CA LYS A 355 16.18 -16.16 4.09
C LYS A 355 17.22 -17.09 4.76
N ASP A 356 18.02 -16.57 5.69
CA ASP A 356 19.03 -17.38 6.39
C ASP A 356 18.41 -18.48 7.25
N LEU A 357 17.19 -18.28 7.77
CA LEU A 357 16.41 -19.32 8.46
C LEU A 357 16.00 -20.44 7.49
N PHE A 358 15.59 -20.06 6.29
CA PHE A 358 15.26 -21.04 5.24
C PHE A 358 16.50 -21.81 4.76
N ASP A 359 17.66 -21.16 4.65
CA ASP A 359 18.93 -21.84 4.33
C ASP A 359 19.29 -22.88 5.39
N LYS A 360 19.17 -22.53 6.68
CA LYS A 360 19.36 -23.46 7.80
C LYS A 360 18.38 -24.63 7.74
N LEU A 361 17.09 -24.35 7.48
CA LEU A 361 16.08 -25.39 7.35
C LEU A 361 16.41 -26.37 6.21
N ILE A 362 16.83 -25.85 5.05
CA ILE A 362 17.26 -26.67 3.90
C ILE A 362 18.52 -27.52 4.24
N ALA A 363 19.41 -26.98 5.06
CA ALA A 363 20.59 -27.69 5.55
C ALA A 363 20.27 -28.79 6.59
N GLY A 364 19.01 -28.96 7.00
CA GLY A 364 18.58 -29.94 7.99
C GLY A 364 18.68 -29.44 9.44
N GLU A 365 18.92 -28.15 9.66
CA GLU A 365 18.87 -27.54 10.97
C GLU A 365 17.42 -27.22 11.36
N LYS A 366 17.17 -26.98 12.66
CA LYS A 366 15.88 -26.51 13.17
C LYS A 366 16.00 -25.05 13.62
N PRO A 367 15.89 -24.09 12.69
CA PRO A 367 16.01 -22.69 13.04
C PRO A 367 14.84 -22.23 13.91
N THR A 368 15.08 -21.33 14.86
CA THR A 368 14.04 -20.70 15.67
C THR A 368 13.61 -19.39 15.02
N PHE A 369 12.30 -19.20 14.84
CA PHE A 369 11.73 -17.93 14.44
C PHE A 369 11.26 -17.20 15.71
N ASP A 370 12.18 -16.44 16.29
CA ASP A 370 11.95 -15.73 17.57
C ASP A 370 11.38 -14.33 17.33
N VAL A 371 10.05 -14.28 17.17
CA VAL A 371 9.29 -13.05 17.05
C VAL A 371 8.20 -13.06 18.10
N PRO A 372 8.13 -12.08 19.01
CA PRO A 372 7.11 -12.07 20.06
C PRO A 372 5.71 -11.88 19.47
N LEU A 373 4.76 -12.69 19.91
CA LEU A 373 3.36 -12.55 19.55
C LEU A 373 2.62 -11.77 20.63
N ARG A 374 2.35 -10.50 20.36
CA ARG A 374 1.64 -9.60 21.29
C ARG A 374 0.22 -9.37 20.79
N LEU A 375 -0.59 -10.40 20.79
CA LEU A 375 -1.98 -10.33 20.33
C LEU A 375 -2.93 -10.55 21.49
N THR A 376 -3.92 -9.68 21.62
CA THR A 376 -4.95 -9.75 22.68
C THR A 376 -6.34 -9.97 22.07
N VAL A 377 -7.30 -10.35 22.91
CA VAL A 377 -8.73 -10.40 22.51
C VAL A 377 -9.19 -9.05 21.99
N GLN A 378 -8.73 -7.96 22.61
CA GLN A 378 -9.09 -6.61 22.21
C GLN A 378 -8.59 -6.26 20.81
N ASP A 379 -7.40 -6.72 20.42
CA ASP A 379 -6.88 -6.52 19.06
C ASP A 379 -7.75 -7.22 18.02
N LEU A 380 -8.22 -8.43 18.33
CA LEU A 380 -9.16 -9.15 17.47
C LEU A 380 -10.50 -8.43 17.35
N VAL A 381 -11.01 -7.87 18.45
CA VAL A 381 -12.26 -7.11 18.47
C VAL A 381 -12.14 -5.80 17.69
N LYS A 382 -11.02 -5.08 17.82
CA LYS A 382 -10.78 -3.81 17.12
C LYS A 382 -10.46 -3.99 15.65
N THR A 383 -9.91 -5.14 15.25
CA THR A 383 -9.61 -5.40 13.83
C THR A 383 -10.90 -5.62 13.07
N ARG A 384 -11.14 -4.78 12.07
CA ARG A 384 -12.37 -4.84 11.27
C ARG A 384 -12.23 -5.79 10.09
N MET A 385 -13.25 -6.61 9.86
CA MET A 385 -13.35 -7.47 8.68
C MET A 385 -13.29 -6.65 7.37
N THR A 386 -13.69 -5.40 7.39
CA THR A 386 -13.64 -4.48 6.23
C THR A 386 -12.22 -3.98 5.88
N TRP A 387 -11.24 -4.20 6.74
CA TRP A 387 -9.85 -3.78 6.51
C TRP A 387 -9.09 -4.82 5.66
N THR A 388 -9.33 -4.82 4.37
CA THR A 388 -8.79 -5.83 3.43
C THR A 388 -7.25 -5.91 3.39
N GLY A 389 -6.54 -4.84 3.77
CA GLY A 389 -5.07 -4.82 3.88
C GLY A 389 -4.52 -5.29 5.21
N SER A 390 -5.35 -5.64 6.21
CA SER A 390 -4.88 -6.08 7.52
C SER A 390 -4.35 -7.51 7.50
N ALA A 391 -3.11 -7.71 7.93
CA ALA A 391 -2.50 -9.02 8.05
C ALA A 391 -3.24 -9.92 9.05
N ILE A 392 -3.65 -9.35 10.20
CA ILE A 392 -4.44 -10.07 11.22
C ILE A 392 -5.77 -10.53 10.63
N ARG A 393 -6.49 -9.68 9.92
CA ARG A 393 -7.75 -10.05 9.26
C ARG A 393 -7.54 -11.17 8.25
N ASN A 394 -6.53 -11.09 7.42
CA ASN A 394 -6.25 -12.09 6.41
C ASN A 394 -5.79 -13.42 7.04
N ALA A 395 -4.94 -13.37 8.06
CA ALA A 395 -4.56 -14.55 8.83
C ALA A 395 -5.74 -15.19 9.55
N PHE A 396 -6.66 -14.41 10.13
CA PHE A 396 -7.89 -14.90 10.72
C PHE A 396 -8.75 -15.66 9.71
N LEU A 397 -8.93 -15.13 8.50
CA LEU A 397 -9.67 -15.84 7.44
C LEU A 397 -8.98 -17.15 7.05
N CYS A 398 -7.66 -17.14 6.88
CA CYS A 398 -6.88 -18.34 6.61
C CYS A 398 -7.01 -19.37 7.73
N LEU A 399 -6.99 -18.94 9.00
CA LEU A 399 -7.16 -19.81 10.15
C LEU A 399 -8.52 -20.50 10.11
N LEU A 400 -9.60 -19.75 9.91
CA LEU A 400 -10.95 -20.33 9.78
C LEU A 400 -11.04 -21.32 8.63
N VAL A 401 -10.40 -21.07 7.50
CA VAL A 401 -10.35 -22.05 6.38
C VAL A 401 -9.66 -23.34 6.78
N THR A 402 -8.55 -23.26 7.54
CA THR A 402 -7.80 -24.46 7.97
C THR A 402 -8.56 -25.32 8.97
N LEU A 403 -9.53 -24.74 9.67
CA LEU A 403 -10.43 -25.48 10.57
C LEU A 403 -11.49 -26.30 9.83
N ARG A 404 -11.58 -26.17 8.49
CA ARG A 404 -12.55 -26.87 7.64
C ARG A 404 -13.99 -26.70 8.14
N PRO A 405 -14.50 -25.47 8.16
CA PRO A 405 -15.79 -25.18 8.76
C PRO A 405 -16.93 -25.97 8.10
N LEU A 406 -17.88 -26.37 8.93
CA LEU A 406 -19.06 -27.18 8.55
C LEU A 406 -20.30 -26.30 8.44
N ASP A 407 -21.23 -26.62 7.56
CA ASP A 407 -22.55 -25.97 7.53
C ASP A 407 -23.28 -26.22 8.85
N LEU A 408 -23.70 -25.17 9.53
CA LEU A 408 -24.36 -25.23 10.83
C LEU A 408 -25.66 -26.02 10.83
N ARG A 409 -26.27 -26.29 9.67
CA ARG A 409 -27.54 -27.03 9.53
C ARG A 409 -27.36 -28.54 9.51
N ASN A 410 -26.25 -29.06 8.98
CA ASN A 410 -26.15 -30.47 8.63
C ASN A 410 -24.74 -31.06 8.65
N ASN A 411 -23.76 -30.33 9.16
CA ASN A 411 -22.33 -30.71 9.22
C ASN A 411 -21.70 -31.04 7.85
N THR A 412 -22.27 -30.57 6.76
CA THR A 412 -21.61 -30.69 5.45
C THR A 412 -20.40 -29.77 5.41
N PRO A 413 -19.20 -30.25 5.00
CA PRO A 413 -18.04 -29.37 4.83
C PRO A 413 -18.33 -28.23 3.85
N LEU A 414 -17.98 -26.99 4.23
CA LEU A 414 -18.14 -25.84 3.36
C LEU A 414 -17.06 -25.84 2.29
N ASP A 415 -17.46 -25.78 1.02
CA ASP A 415 -16.52 -25.64 -0.09
C ASP A 415 -16.05 -24.18 -0.22
N LEU A 416 -14.95 -23.85 0.44
CA LEU A 416 -14.33 -22.53 0.43
C LEU A 416 -13.34 -22.35 -0.73
N VAL A 417 -13.11 -23.37 -1.56
CA VAL A 417 -12.02 -23.39 -2.54
C VAL A 417 -12.53 -23.34 -3.98
N THR A 418 -13.62 -24.05 -4.33
CA THR A 418 -13.98 -24.26 -5.75
C THR A 418 -15.22 -23.49 -6.22
N GLY A 419 -16.19 -23.23 -5.39
CA GLY A 419 -17.45 -22.60 -5.83
C GLY A 419 -18.01 -21.55 -4.88
N GLY A 420 -17.75 -21.72 -3.59
CA GLY A 420 -18.39 -20.89 -2.57
C GLY A 420 -17.79 -19.49 -2.39
N ILE A 421 -16.53 -19.29 -2.77
CA ILE A 421 -15.84 -18.02 -2.48
C ILE A 421 -16.29 -16.89 -3.41
N SER A 422 -16.66 -17.18 -4.66
CA SER A 422 -17.21 -16.16 -5.56
C SER A 422 -18.55 -15.61 -5.06
N ASP A 423 -19.38 -16.48 -4.46
CA ASP A 423 -20.64 -16.07 -3.84
C ASP A 423 -20.44 -15.43 -2.46
N PHE A 424 -19.38 -15.80 -1.74
CA PHE A 424 -18.99 -15.21 -0.47
C PHE A 424 -18.30 -13.84 -0.60
N THR A 425 -17.64 -13.53 -1.72
CA THR A 425 -16.97 -12.24 -1.96
C THR A 425 -17.94 -11.14 -2.42
N ASN A 426 -19.12 -11.49 -2.92
CA ASN A 426 -20.09 -10.54 -3.46
C ASN A 426 -21.21 -10.22 -2.47
N ASN A 427 -20.92 -9.46 -1.42
CA ASN A 427 -21.87 -8.66 -0.63
C ASN A 427 -22.50 -9.23 0.63
N GLU A 428 -22.33 -10.47 1.04
CA GLU A 428 -23.01 -10.91 2.26
C GLU A 428 -22.03 -11.12 3.41
N LYS A 429 -22.09 -10.21 4.36
CA LYS A 429 -21.29 -10.20 5.58
C LYS A 429 -21.86 -11.25 6.53
N HIS A 430 -21.14 -12.32 6.73
CA HIS A 430 -21.56 -13.43 7.57
C HIS A 430 -21.28 -13.10 9.05
N HIS A 431 -22.13 -12.28 9.62
CA HIS A 431 -22.06 -11.90 11.02
C HIS A 431 -22.85 -12.90 11.87
N ILE A 432 -22.25 -13.45 12.92
CA ILE A 432 -22.96 -14.29 13.88
C ILE A 432 -24.04 -13.48 14.58
N PHE A 433 -23.72 -12.27 14.99
CA PHE A 433 -24.73 -11.27 15.38
C PHE A 433 -25.05 -10.40 14.17
N PRO A 434 -26.22 -10.53 13.55
CA PRO A 434 -26.56 -9.82 12.33
C PRO A 434 -26.44 -8.30 12.49
N ARG A 435 -25.94 -7.64 11.45
CA ARG A 435 -25.76 -6.19 11.46
C ARG A 435 -27.05 -5.43 11.77
N ALA A 436 -28.16 -5.85 11.17
CA ALA A 436 -29.44 -5.19 11.39
C ALA A 436 -29.95 -5.36 12.83
N PHE A 437 -29.69 -6.52 13.45
CA PHE A 437 -29.97 -6.74 14.87
C PHE A 437 -29.13 -5.81 15.74
N LEU A 438 -27.82 -5.72 15.52
CA LEU A 438 -26.93 -4.87 16.30
C LEU A 438 -27.25 -3.37 16.18
N HIS A 439 -27.71 -2.92 15.03
CA HIS A 439 -28.19 -1.53 14.88
C HIS A 439 -29.47 -1.24 15.67
N ARG A 440 -30.34 -2.23 15.92
CA ARG A 440 -31.60 -2.05 16.68
C ARG A 440 -31.41 -2.20 18.18
N SER A 441 -30.58 -3.12 18.59
CA SER A 441 -30.57 -3.64 19.97
C SER A 441 -29.14 -3.85 20.52
N GLY A 442 -28.11 -3.55 19.74
CA GLY A 442 -26.70 -3.65 20.17
C GLY A 442 -26.25 -2.45 21.00
N PRO A 443 -25.12 -2.55 21.69
CA PRO A 443 -24.47 -1.42 22.34
C PRO A 443 -24.11 -0.34 21.34
N GLU A 444 -24.29 0.94 21.72
CA GLU A 444 -24.14 2.10 20.84
C GLU A 444 -22.72 2.21 20.22
N ASP A 445 -21.69 1.84 21.00
CA ASP A 445 -20.27 1.90 20.58
C ASP A 445 -19.69 0.54 20.13
N ALA A 446 -20.52 -0.46 19.89
CA ALA A 446 -20.02 -1.79 19.56
C ALA A 446 -19.47 -1.89 18.14
N GLU A 447 -18.28 -2.47 17.99
CA GLU A 447 -17.69 -2.75 16.67
C GLU A 447 -18.43 -3.90 15.97
N ILE A 448 -19.36 -3.57 15.09
CA ILE A 448 -20.18 -4.53 14.37
C ILE A 448 -19.35 -5.45 13.46
N HIS A 449 -18.25 -4.91 12.90
CA HIS A 449 -17.36 -5.60 11.97
C HIS A 449 -16.17 -6.27 12.63
N ALA A 450 -16.19 -6.44 13.95
CA ALA A 450 -15.16 -7.13 14.71
C ALA A 450 -14.90 -8.55 14.18
N LEU A 451 -13.63 -8.97 14.10
CA LEU A 451 -13.30 -10.33 13.63
C LEU A 451 -14.05 -11.43 14.40
N PRO A 452 -14.17 -11.39 15.76
CA PRO A 452 -14.92 -12.40 16.47
C PRO A 452 -16.41 -12.47 16.11
N ASN A 453 -16.97 -11.51 15.40
CA ASN A 453 -18.35 -11.59 14.91
C ASN A 453 -18.49 -12.31 13.56
N PHE A 454 -17.41 -12.80 12.98
CA PHE A 454 -17.41 -13.38 11.64
C PHE A 454 -17.24 -14.90 11.63
N CYS A 455 -18.04 -15.60 10.81
CA CYS A 455 -17.84 -17.00 10.44
C CYS A 455 -18.15 -17.19 8.94
N PHE A 456 -17.92 -18.39 8.42
CA PHE A 456 -18.35 -18.75 7.08
C PHE A 456 -19.75 -19.38 7.14
N LEU A 457 -20.67 -18.89 6.32
CA LEU A 457 -22.00 -19.47 6.15
C LEU A 457 -22.28 -19.72 4.67
N THR A 458 -23.19 -20.63 4.36
CA THR A 458 -23.76 -20.73 3.02
C THR A 458 -24.67 -19.53 2.73
N ALA A 459 -24.76 -19.12 1.47
CA ALA A 459 -25.65 -18.03 1.05
C ALA A 459 -27.10 -18.30 1.43
N GLU A 460 -27.53 -19.57 1.38
CA GLU A 460 -28.86 -20.01 1.77
C GLU A 460 -29.11 -19.78 3.27
N LEU A 461 -28.19 -20.25 4.13
CA LEU A 461 -28.32 -20.06 5.58
C LEU A 461 -28.28 -18.56 5.95
N ASN A 462 -27.40 -17.79 5.32
CA ASN A 462 -27.31 -16.35 5.55
C ASN A 462 -28.62 -15.63 5.18
N LYS A 463 -29.25 -15.99 4.06
CA LYS A 463 -30.58 -15.49 3.67
C LYS A 463 -31.69 -15.91 4.62
N ARG A 464 -31.58 -17.08 5.27
CA ARG A 464 -32.54 -17.56 6.24
C ARG A 464 -32.43 -16.84 7.59
N ILE A 465 -31.19 -16.58 8.04
CA ILE A 465 -30.93 -15.86 9.30
C ILE A 465 -31.37 -14.39 9.19
N LEU A 466 -31.09 -13.73 8.06
CA LEU A 466 -31.41 -12.31 7.82
C LEU A 466 -30.97 -11.41 8.99
N ASP A 467 -31.92 -11.01 9.81
CA ASP A 467 -31.75 -10.13 10.97
C ASP A 467 -32.22 -10.75 12.29
N ASP A 468 -32.48 -12.05 12.29
CA ASP A 468 -32.87 -12.78 13.49
C ASP A 468 -31.75 -12.77 14.54
N GLU A 469 -32.15 -12.61 15.79
CA GLU A 469 -31.21 -12.60 16.93
C GLU A 469 -30.62 -13.99 17.19
N PRO A 470 -29.36 -14.09 17.66
CA PRO A 470 -28.74 -15.39 17.96
C PRO A 470 -29.56 -16.27 18.93
N ALA A 471 -30.14 -15.66 19.95
CA ALA A 471 -31.01 -16.40 20.91
C ALA A 471 -32.22 -17.10 20.25
N LYS A 472 -32.62 -16.70 19.03
CA LYS A 472 -33.71 -17.30 18.28
C LYS A 472 -33.21 -18.31 17.25
N TYR A 473 -32.25 -17.92 16.38
CA TYR A 473 -31.85 -18.79 15.27
C TYR A 473 -30.90 -19.92 15.70
N ILE A 474 -30.09 -19.75 16.75
CA ILE A 474 -29.17 -20.80 17.22
C ILE A 474 -29.95 -22.01 17.78
N PRO A 475 -30.95 -21.87 18.69
CA PRO A 475 -31.75 -23.00 19.14
C PRO A 475 -32.52 -23.71 18.00
N ALA A 476 -32.97 -22.94 16.98
CA ALA A 476 -33.60 -23.52 15.81
C ALA A 476 -32.63 -24.42 15.03
N LEU A 477 -31.39 -23.97 14.82
CA LEU A 477 -30.34 -24.77 14.18
C LEU A 477 -29.92 -25.98 15.03
N GLN A 478 -29.87 -25.87 16.37
CA GLN A 478 -29.62 -26.99 17.27
C GLN A 478 -30.72 -28.04 17.22
N THR A 479 -31.96 -27.63 16.97
CA THR A 479 -33.07 -28.57 16.78
C THR A 479 -32.99 -29.30 15.43
N GLU A 480 -32.54 -28.59 14.38
CA GLU A 480 -32.38 -29.13 13.03
C GLU A 480 -31.16 -30.05 12.91
N ASN A 481 -30.05 -29.65 13.52
CA ASN A 481 -28.78 -30.37 13.50
C ASN A 481 -28.44 -30.92 14.89
N LYS A 482 -28.58 -32.23 15.06
CA LYS A 482 -28.32 -32.91 16.35
C LYS A 482 -26.83 -32.81 16.78
N ASP A 483 -25.94 -32.68 15.81
CA ASP A 483 -24.51 -32.60 16.03
C ASP A 483 -24.03 -31.14 15.84
N PHE A 484 -24.88 -30.15 16.14
CA PHE A 484 -24.60 -28.72 16.00
C PHE A 484 -23.33 -28.27 16.74
N GLU A 485 -22.97 -28.94 17.83
CA GLU A 485 -21.75 -28.62 18.57
C GLU A 485 -20.49 -28.84 17.75
N GLU A 486 -20.47 -29.85 16.88
CA GLU A 486 -19.33 -30.08 15.96
C GLU A 486 -19.20 -28.96 14.95
N ALA A 487 -20.30 -28.57 14.32
CA ALA A 487 -20.32 -27.44 13.40
C ALA A 487 -19.93 -26.16 14.13
N GLY A 488 -20.46 -25.86 15.29
CA GLY A 488 -20.11 -24.69 16.10
C GLY A 488 -18.61 -24.65 16.44
N ARG A 489 -18.02 -25.77 16.85
CA ARG A 489 -16.59 -25.91 17.12
C ARG A 489 -15.73 -25.66 15.89
N SER A 490 -16.14 -26.12 14.71
CA SER A 490 -15.40 -25.90 13.46
C SER A 490 -15.30 -24.42 13.08
N HIS A 491 -16.17 -23.57 13.63
CA HIS A 491 -16.16 -22.11 13.48
C HIS A 491 -15.61 -21.37 14.71
N LEU A 492 -15.16 -22.08 15.74
CA LEU A 492 -14.80 -21.52 17.04
C LEU A 492 -15.94 -20.66 17.64
N ILE A 493 -17.19 -21.13 17.51
CA ILE A 493 -18.35 -20.47 18.12
C ILE A 493 -18.48 -20.96 19.56
N PRO A 494 -18.50 -20.06 20.56
CA PRO A 494 -18.69 -20.46 21.97
C PRO A 494 -20.14 -20.85 22.22
N LEU A 495 -20.40 -22.13 22.53
CA LEU A 495 -21.74 -22.67 22.71
C LEU A 495 -22.19 -22.79 24.19
N GLY A 496 -21.31 -22.50 25.14
CA GLY A 496 -21.61 -22.58 26.58
C GLY A 496 -22.62 -21.52 27.05
N ALA A 497 -23.30 -21.79 28.14
CA ALA A 497 -24.30 -20.88 28.74
C ALA A 497 -23.79 -19.49 29.03
N ASN A 498 -22.47 -19.34 29.22
CA ASN A 498 -21.83 -18.07 29.50
C ASN A 498 -21.23 -17.37 28.25
N SER A 499 -21.58 -17.85 27.04
CA SER A 499 -21.01 -17.34 25.80
C SER A 499 -21.54 -15.97 25.32
N GLY A 500 -22.66 -15.51 25.87
CA GLY A 500 -23.34 -14.31 25.38
C GLY A 500 -24.21 -14.57 24.14
N LEU A 501 -24.18 -15.78 23.58
CA LEU A 501 -24.85 -16.12 22.33
C LEU A 501 -26.36 -16.26 22.51
N LEU A 502 -26.78 -16.99 23.56
CA LEU A 502 -28.22 -17.30 23.81
C LEU A 502 -28.92 -16.20 24.63
N ASP A 503 -28.18 -15.31 25.25
CA ASP A 503 -28.72 -14.14 25.97
C ASP A 503 -28.59 -12.84 25.17
N ASN A 504 -28.23 -12.93 23.89
CA ASN A 504 -28.02 -11.80 22.97
C ASN A 504 -27.02 -10.75 23.49
N ASN A 505 -26.09 -11.16 24.36
CA ASN A 505 -25.08 -10.26 24.90
C ASN A 505 -23.85 -10.20 23.98
N TYR A 506 -23.84 -9.25 23.08
CA TYR A 506 -22.81 -9.11 22.04
C TYR A 506 -21.40 -8.95 22.60
N LEU A 507 -21.21 -8.09 23.61
CA LEU A 507 -19.88 -7.85 24.18
C LEU A 507 -19.32 -9.09 24.88
N LYS A 508 -20.16 -9.81 25.60
CA LYS A 508 -19.82 -11.09 26.23
C LYS A 508 -19.45 -12.15 25.17
N PHE A 509 -20.20 -12.19 24.08
CA PHE A 509 -19.91 -13.08 22.95
C PHE A 509 -18.57 -12.74 22.28
N LEU A 510 -18.29 -11.47 21.98
CA LEU A 510 -17.01 -11.05 21.41
C LEU A 510 -15.82 -11.47 22.27
N LYS A 511 -15.95 -11.31 23.60
CA LYS A 511 -14.93 -11.76 24.55
C LYS A 511 -14.76 -13.27 24.52
N ALA A 512 -15.83 -14.03 24.70
CA ALA A 512 -15.78 -15.50 24.75
C ALA A 512 -15.23 -16.11 23.46
N ARG A 513 -15.67 -15.62 22.29
CA ARG A 513 -15.13 -16.08 21.01
C ARG A 513 -13.72 -15.59 20.75
N GLY A 514 -13.39 -14.36 21.17
CA GLY A 514 -12.04 -13.83 21.11
C GLY A 514 -11.03 -14.69 21.88
N GLU A 515 -11.42 -15.21 23.04
CA GLU A 515 -10.62 -16.14 23.85
C GLU A 515 -10.39 -17.48 23.12
N LEU A 516 -11.43 -18.07 22.48
CA LEU A 516 -11.28 -19.28 21.68
C LEU A 516 -10.36 -19.06 20.46
N LEU A 517 -10.53 -17.94 19.77
CA LEU A 517 -9.67 -17.56 18.64
C LEU A 517 -8.23 -17.37 19.08
N LEU A 518 -8.00 -16.70 20.20
CA LEU A 518 -6.67 -16.45 20.74
C LEU A 518 -5.98 -17.76 21.17
N ALA A 519 -6.71 -18.69 21.78
CA ALA A 519 -6.21 -20.02 22.13
C ALA A 519 -5.79 -20.81 20.87
N GLU A 520 -6.59 -20.78 19.80
CA GLU A 520 -6.25 -21.44 18.55
C GLU A 520 -5.07 -20.77 17.82
N ILE A 521 -5.00 -19.44 17.83
CA ILE A 521 -3.85 -18.70 17.35
C ILE A 521 -2.59 -19.08 18.14
N GLY A 522 -2.68 -19.17 19.45
CA GLY A 522 -1.60 -19.65 20.30
C GLY A 522 -1.12 -21.05 19.91
N ARG A 523 -2.06 -21.94 19.64
CA ARG A 523 -1.76 -23.33 19.20
C ARG A 523 -1.01 -23.37 17.88
N VAL A 524 -1.40 -22.58 16.88
CA VAL A 524 -0.74 -22.58 15.54
C VAL A 524 0.56 -21.78 15.50
N CYS A 525 0.69 -20.77 16.35
CA CYS A 525 1.90 -19.92 16.46
C CYS A 525 2.93 -20.41 17.47
N GLY A 526 2.55 -21.30 18.37
CA GLY A 526 3.27 -21.58 19.60
C GLY A 526 2.75 -20.71 20.75
N GLU A 527 3.51 -20.57 21.82
CA GLU A 527 3.07 -19.79 22.98
C GLU A 527 2.88 -18.31 22.66
N ILE A 528 1.73 -17.75 23.03
CA ILE A 528 1.51 -16.31 23.04
C ILE A 528 2.34 -15.75 24.20
N SER A 529 3.44 -15.08 23.91
CA SER A 529 4.23 -14.44 24.94
C SER A 529 3.49 -13.20 25.46
N THR A 530 3.07 -13.23 26.71
CA THR A 530 2.77 -11.99 27.43
C THR A 530 4.10 -11.27 27.69
N PRO A 531 4.25 -9.99 27.35
CA PRO A 531 5.47 -9.24 27.65
C PRO A 531 5.81 -9.37 29.14
N ARG A 532 7.06 -9.66 29.48
CA ARG A 532 7.55 -9.63 30.85
C ARG A 532 7.34 -8.23 31.42
N GLN A 533 7.25 -8.11 32.73
CA GLN A 533 7.06 -6.81 33.39
C GLN A 533 8.15 -5.80 32.96
N GLU A 534 9.38 -6.26 32.82
CA GLU A 534 10.52 -5.45 32.34
C GLU A 534 10.35 -4.94 30.92
N GLU A 535 9.84 -5.78 30.00
CA GLU A 535 9.56 -5.39 28.60
C GLU A 535 8.42 -4.37 28.53
N ARG A 536 7.42 -4.47 29.41
CA ARG A 536 6.35 -3.48 29.53
C ARG A 536 6.84 -2.14 30.06
N GLN A 537 7.73 -2.19 31.07
CA GLN A 537 8.36 -0.98 31.62
C GLN A 537 9.21 -0.28 30.55
N GLN A 538 10.02 -1.02 29.82
CA GLN A 538 10.82 -0.47 28.72
C GLN A 538 9.94 0.16 27.63
N ALA A 539 8.87 -0.52 27.20
CA ALA A 539 7.95 0.03 26.19
C ALA A 539 7.25 1.34 26.65
N ILE A 540 7.00 1.48 27.96
CA ILE A 540 6.47 2.72 28.55
C ILE A 540 7.52 3.83 28.49
N GLU A 541 8.77 3.54 28.88
CA GLU A 541 9.88 4.50 28.85
C GLU A 541 10.16 4.98 27.43
N ASP A 542 10.18 4.07 26.46
CA ASP A 542 10.36 4.37 25.03
C ASP A 542 9.24 5.30 24.52
N LEU A 543 7.99 5.02 24.88
CA LEU A 543 6.87 5.88 24.49
C LEU A 543 6.93 7.27 25.17
N GLU A 544 7.28 7.33 26.45
CA GLU A 544 7.47 8.62 27.15
C GLU A 544 8.55 9.46 26.47
N ASN A 545 9.66 8.84 26.07
CA ASN A 545 10.74 9.52 25.37
C ASN A 545 10.24 10.06 24.02
N ARG A 546 9.52 9.25 23.23
CA ARG A 546 8.95 9.68 21.93
C ARG A 546 7.97 10.85 22.09
N ILE A 547 7.13 10.84 23.12
CA ILE A 547 6.23 11.98 23.41
C ILE A 547 7.05 13.25 23.70
N ARG A 548 8.10 13.15 24.54
CA ARG A 548 8.98 14.28 24.87
C ARG A 548 9.75 14.78 23.65
N ASP A 549 10.24 13.88 22.80
CA ASP A 549 10.92 14.21 21.55
C ASP A 549 9.98 14.93 20.61
N THR A 550 8.77 14.44 20.43
CA THR A 550 7.74 15.11 19.62
C THR A 550 7.42 16.51 20.16
N ILE A 551 7.28 16.66 21.47
CA ILE A 551 7.05 18.00 22.08
C ILE A 551 8.24 18.92 21.79
N HIS A 552 9.46 18.43 21.97
CA HIS A 552 10.67 19.20 21.72
C HIS A 552 10.79 19.62 20.26
N GLU A 553 10.68 18.68 19.34
CA GLU A 553 10.82 18.91 17.90
C GLU A 553 9.76 19.87 17.36
N VAL A 554 8.50 19.65 17.71
CA VAL A 554 7.41 20.51 17.24
C VAL A 554 7.58 21.94 17.76
N LEU A 555 7.90 22.11 19.05
CA LEU A 555 8.02 23.44 19.62
C LEU A 555 9.33 24.13 19.21
N SER A 556 10.46 23.45 19.11
CA SER A 556 11.71 24.05 18.66
C SER A 556 11.63 24.47 17.19
N GLN A 557 11.02 23.66 16.31
CA GLN A 557 10.87 23.99 14.89
C GLN A 557 9.84 25.10 14.62
N ARG A 558 8.75 25.17 15.41
CA ARG A 558 7.63 26.08 15.15
C ARG A 558 7.69 27.38 15.95
N VAL A 559 8.30 27.34 17.12
CA VAL A 559 8.37 28.47 18.06
C VAL A 559 9.82 28.94 18.25
N GLY A 560 10.79 28.04 18.10
CA GLY A 560 12.24 28.31 18.29
C GLY A 560 12.74 27.83 19.65
N ASP A 561 14.07 27.90 19.82
CA ASP A 561 14.79 27.32 20.99
C ASP A 561 14.44 27.94 22.34
N ASN A 562 13.66 29.01 22.37
CA ASN A 562 13.25 29.64 23.63
C ASN A 562 11.86 29.19 24.11
N TYR A 563 11.24 28.19 23.46
CA TYR A 563 9.87 27.73 23.76
C TYR A 563 9.67 27.34 25.23
N TRP A 564 10.71 26.89 25.93
CA TRP A 564 10.67 26.57 27.37
C TRP A 564 10.15 27.75 28.19
N LYS A 565 10.61 28.98 27.88
CA LYS A 565 10.21 30.20 28.59
C LYS A 565 8.93 30.82 28.07
N THR A 566 8.66 30.69 26.77
CA THR A 566 7.56 31.43 26.10
C THR A 566 6.28 30.60 26.01
N ASN A 567 6.37 29.29 25.82
CA ASN A 567 5.22 28.45 25.45
C ASN A 567 4.88 27.37 26.49
N LEU A 568 5.75 27.09 27.47
CA LEU A 568 5.39 26.20 28.56
C LEU A 568 4.64 26.98 29.65
N PRO A 569 3.52 26.42 30.16
CA PRO A 569 2.84 26.97 31.32
C PRO A 569 3.76 27.11 32.51
N LEU A 570 3.69 28.25 33.18
CA LEU A 570 4.61 28.58 34.32
C LEU A 570 4.64 27.50 35.37
N VAL A 571 3.49 26.95 35.76
CA VAL A 571 3.36 25.90 36.78
C VAL A 571 4.12 24.61 36.34
N VAL A 572 4.05 24.22 35.08
CA VAL A 572 4.75 23.04 34.57
C VAL A 572 6.26 23.24 34.62
N ARG A 573 6.71 24.40 34.18
CA ARG A 573 8.12 24.79 34.17
C ARG A 573 8.69 24.83 35.61
N ASP A 574 8.02 25.53 36.53
CA ASP A 574 8.48 25.69 37.92
C ASP A 574 8.55 24.33 38.62
N ASN A 575 7.57 23.44 38.36
CA ASN A 575 7.58 22.08 38.91
C ASN A 575 8.73 21.24 38.35
N ALA A 576 9.04 21.34 37.07
CA ALA A 576 10.16 20.62 36.48
C ALA A 576 11.50 21.16 37.01
N GLU A 577 11.69 22.48 37.09
CA GLU A 577 12.90 23.11 37.61
C GLU A 577 13.12 22.75 39.09
N LYS A 578 12.04 22.71 39.90
CA LYS A 578 12.12 22.26 41.29
C LYS A 578 12.56 20.80 41.40
N ARG A 579 12.09 19.91 40.53
CA ARG A 579 12.52 18.49 40.52
C ARG A 579 13.98 18.34 40.10
N ILE A 580 14.43 19.11 39.11
CA ILE A 580 15.83 19.16 38.70
C ILE A 580 16.70 19.57 39.90
N GLN A 581 16.29 20.63 40.61
CA GLN A 581 17.01 21.10 41.79
C GLN A 581 17.08 20.00 42.89
N GLN A 582 15.97 19.32 43.15
CA GLN A 582 15.92 18.22 44.12
C GLN A 582 16.78 17.03 43.73
N ASP A 583 16.89 16.76 42.41
CA ASP A 583 17.71 15.66 41.92
C ASP A 583 19.20 16.00 41.99
N MET A 584 19.59 17.23 41.67
CA MET A 584 20.96 17.74 41.90
C MET A 584 21.37 17.72 43.37
N GLU A 585 20.44 17.96 44.29
CA GLU A 585 20.71 17.86 45.75
C GLU A 585 20.96 16.42 46.20
N LYS A 586 20.30 15.44 45.55
CA LYS A 586 20.47 14.02 45.86
C LYS A 586 21.68 13.38 45.18
N HIS A 587 22.05 13.89 44.02
CA HIS A 587 23.09 13.38 43.15
C HIS A 587 24.15 14.46 42.88
N PRO A 588 25.18 14.61 43.74
CA PRO A 588 26.18 15.68 43.65
C PRO A 588 27.06 15.63 42.38
N ASP A 589 27.02 14.55 41.64
CA ASP A 589 27.67 14.36 40.33
C ASP A 589 26.95 15.10 39.20
N LEU A 590 25.65 15.43 39.37
CA LEU A 590 24.88 16.19 38.40
C LEU A 590 25.16 17.70 38.51
N LYS A 591 25.42 18.33 37.38
CA LYS A 591 25.68 19.77 37.31
C LYS A 591 24.57 20.51 36.56
N ALA A 592 24.41 21.79 36.85
CA ALA A 592 23.41 22.63 36.16
C ALA A 592 23.59 22.66 34.62
N GLU A 593 24.84 22.47 34.17
CA GLU A 593 25.18 22.39 32.73
C GLU A 593 24.55 21.16 32.04
N ASP A 594 24.36 20.05 32.77
CA ASP A 594 23.75 18.83 32.27
C ASP A 594 22.27 19.04 31.88
N PHE A 595 21.63 20.06 32.46
CA PHE A 595 20.23 20.44 32.19
C PHE A 595 20.09 21.68 31.30
N ALA A 596 21.19 22.14 30.70
CA ALA A 596 21.15 23.25 29.74
C ALA A 596 20.32 22.92 28.49
N PRO A 597 20.38 21.68 27.89
CA PRO A 597 19.51 21.31 26.78
C PRO A 597 18.04 21.25 27.21
N ILE A 598 17.17 21.96 26.51
CA ILE A 598 15.73 22.02 26.86
C ILE A 598 15.09 20.64 26.81
N ARG A 599 15.47 19.78 25.85
CA ARG A 599 14.98 18.42 25.74
C ARG A 599 15.16 17.65 27.05
N ARG A 600 16.31 17.78 27.69
CA ARG A 600 16.60 17.11 28.97
C ARG A 600 15.77 17.63 30.14
N LYS A 601 15.32 18.87 30.11
CA LYS A 601 14.38 19.40 31.11
C LYS A 601 12.99 18.76 30.99
N LEU A 602 12.59 18.28 29.83
CA LEU A 602 11.32 17.57 29.62
C LEU A 602 11.28 16.23 30.33
N ASP A 603 12.43 15.61 30.67
CA ASP A 603 12.49 14.37 31.45
C ASP A 603 11.96 14.57 32.88
N TYR A 604 11.93 15.80 33.35
CA TYR A 604 11.42 16.19 34.67
C TYR A 604 9.97 16.71 34.64
N VAL A 605 9.32 16.66 33.49
CA VAL A 605 7.89 16.99 33.33
C VAL A 605 7.06 15.73 33.61
N ASN A 606 5.96 15.84 34.35
CA ASN A 606 5.06 14.70 34.55
C ASN A 606 4.28 14.35 33.28
N VAL A 607 3.92 13.08 33.15
CA VAL A 607 3.10 12.59 32.01
C VAL A 607 1.82 13.41 31.83
N MET A 608 1.10 13.72 32.90
CA MET A 608 -0.12 14.53 32.81
C MET A 608 0.13 15.99 32.42
N ASP A 609 1.32 16.51 32.68
CA ASP A 609 1.70 17.86 32.27
C ASP A 609 1.96 17.96 30.75
N TYR A 610 2.21 16.85 30.03
CA TYR A 610 2.33 16.84 28.56
C TYR A 610 1.04 17.36 27.92
N ARG A 611 -0.12 16.96 28.44
CA ARG A 611 -1.40 17.51 28.01
C ARG A 611 -1.45 19.03 28.17
N THR A 612 -1.06 19.53 29.34
CA THR A 612 -1.09 20.96 29.63
C THR A 612 -0.19 21.76 28.69
N ILE A 613 0.96 21.19 28.30
CA ILE A 613 1.87 21.80 27.32
C ILE A 613 1.23 21.78 25.92
N ILE A 614 0.72 20.64 25.48
CA ILE A 614 0.22 20.41 24.11
C ILE A 614 -1.08 21.19 23.87
N GLU A 615 -2.04 21.15 24.82
CA GLU A 615 -3.35 21.81 24.70
C GLU A 615 -3.32 23.31 24.96
N ASN A 616 -2.19 23.88 25.40
CA ASN A 616 -2.03 25.32 25.51
C ASN A 616 -2.46 26.00 24.19
N GLY A 617 -3.26 27.06 24.28
CA GLY A 617 -3.84 27.73 23.12
C GLY A 617 -2.80 28.18 22.08
N ALA A 618 -1.60 28.55 22.52
CA ALA A 618 -0.48 28.92 21.65
C ALA A 618 0.18 27.70 20.99
N ASN A 619 0.11 26.52 21.60
CA ASN A 619 0.79 25.31 21.13
C ASN A 619 -0.10 24.40 20.29
N TRP A 620 -1.37 24.29 20.66
CA TRP A 620 -2.30 23.34 20.03
C TRP A 620 -2.31 23.38 18.48
N PRO A 621 -2.30 24.55 17.81
CA PRO A 621 -2.28 24.59 16.35
C PRO A 621 -1.11 23.87 15.71
N HIS A 622 -0.01 23.67 16.45
CA HIS A 622 1.18 22.94 15.97
C HIS A 622 1.07 21.44 16.17
N PHE A 623 0.28 20.99 17.15
CA PHE A 623 0.05 19.58 17.46
C PHE A 623 -1.21 18.99 16.83
N GLU A 624 -2.18 19.81 16.45
CA GLU A 624 -3.45 19.38 15.85
C GLU A 624 -3.27 18.51 14.58
N PRO A 625 -2.32 18.81 13.66
CA PRO A 625 -2.07 17.97 12.51
C PRO A 625 -1.60 16.55 12.86
N ILE A 626 -0.94 16.37 14.02
CA ILE A 626 -0.39 15.11 14.52
C ILE A 626 -1.47 14.37 15.33
N LEU A 627 -2.04 15.03 16.32
CA LEU A 627 -2.90 14.43 17.35
C LEU A 627 -4.40 14.53 17.05
N ARG A 628 -4.78 15.30 16.06
CA ARG A 628 -6.14 15.49 15.48
C ARG A 628 -7.18 16.09 16.45
N ARG A 629 -7.38 15.53 17.67
CA ARG A 629 -8.40 15.96 18.61
C ARG A 629 -7.85 16.01 20.04
N LYS A 630 -8.16 17.10 20.75
CA LYS A 630 -7.82 17.23 22.19
C LYS A 630 -8.44 16.13 23.06
N GLN A 631 -9.69 15.76 22.75
CA GLN A 631 -10.41 14.74 23.51
C GLN A 631 -9.72 13.37 23.45
N ASP A 632 -9.18 13.00 22.29
CA ASP A 632 -8.46 11.73 22.13
C ASP A 632 -7.14 11.77 22.95
N LEU A 633 -6.39 12.87 22.85
CA LEU A 633 -5.18 13.06 23.66
C LEU A 633 -5.48 12.94 25.16
N GLN A 634 -6.54 13.60 25.64
CA GLN A 634 -6.95 13.53 27.04
C GLN A 634 -7.23 12.10 27.47
N ASN A 635 -8.12 11.41 26.74
CA ASN A 635 -8.56 10.06 27.11
C ASN A 635 -7.39 9.06 27.11
N PHE A 636 -6.55 9.09 26.08
CA PHE A 636 -5.44 8.15 25.97
C PHE A 636 -4.28 8.49 26.91
N LEU A 637 -4.01 9.75 27.19
CA LEU A 637 -2.97 10.13 28.14
C LEU A 637 -3.37 9.77 29.59
N GLU A 638 -4.64 9.89 29.96
CA GLU A 638 -5.16 9.46 31.27
C GLU A 638 -5.00 7.93 31.42
N GLN A 639 -5.43 7.14 30.42
CA GLN A 639 -5.28 5.68 30.45
C GLN A 639 -3.81 5.24 30.48
N PHE A 640 -2.95 5.88 29.71
CA PHE A 640 -1.51 5.63 29.71
C PHE A 640 -0.89 5.95 31.06
N SER A 641 -1.21 7.09 31.65
CA SER A 641 -0.69 7.52 32.95
C SER A 641 -1.09 6.57 34.07
N GLU A 642 -2.33 6.08 34.10
CA GLU A 642 -2.80 5.10 35.08
C GLU A 642 -2.06 3.76 34.94
N TYR A 643 -1.94 3.25 33.72
CA TYR A 643 -1.20 2.01 33.42
C TYR A 643 0.29 2.11 33.82
N ARG A 644 0.93 3.20 33.40
CA ARG A 644 2.33 3.52 33.76
C ARG A 644 2.53 3.56 35.26
N ASN A 645 1.63 4.23 35.98
CA ASN A 645 1.75 4.34 37.44
C ASN A 645 1.60 2.98 38.15
N CYS A 646 0.77 2.07 37.63
CA CYS A 646 0.69 0.70 38.17
C CYS A 646 2.01 -0.06 37.95
N LEU A 647 2.62 0.02 36.78
CA LEU A 647 3.83 -0.74 36.46
C LEU A 647 5.09 -0.15 37.11
N MET A 648 5.25 1.18 37.09
CA MET A 648 6.46 1.86 37.62
C MET A 648 6.48 1.91 39.17
N HIS A 649 5.32 1.84 39.80
CA HIS A 649 5.22 1.88 41.29
C HIS A 649 4.75 0.57 41.89
N SER A 650 4.83 -0.54 41.14
CA SER A 650 4.46 -1.90 41.59
C SER A 650 3.07 -1.97 42.25
N ARG A 651 2.12 -1.20 41.77
CA ARG A 651 0.73 -1.22 42.23
C ARG A 651 -0.04 -2.37 41.55
N PRO A 652 -1.12 -2.89 42.19
CA PRO A 652 -1.96 -3.90 41.55
C PRO A 652 -2.48 -3.40 40.20
N LEU A 653 -2.24 -4.19 39.14
CA LEU A 653 -2.67 -3.90 37.79
C LEU A 653 -3.98 -4.62 37.52
N SER A 654 -5.09 -3.87 37.46
CA SER A 654 -6.37 -4.44 37.02
C SER A 654 -6.35 -4.76 35.54
N GLU A 655 -7.14 -5.73 35.10
CA GLU A 655 -7.28 -6.06 33.66
C GLU A 655 -7.79 -4.85 32.87
N LEU A 656 -8.70 -4.07 33.43
CA LEU A 656 -9.22 -2.85 32.80
C LEU A 656 -8.13 -1.79 32.61
N THR A 657 -7.32 -1.54 33.64
CA THR A 657 -6.18 -0.59 33.57
C THR A 657 -5.13 -1.06 32.56
N ARG A 658 -4.85 -2.36 32.52
CA ARG A 658 -3.94 -2.94 31.53
C ARG A 658 -4.45 -2.72 30.12
N MET A 659 -5.70 -3.07 29.84
CA MET A 659 -6.32 -2.91 28.52
C MET A 659 -6.37 -1.44 28.08
N GLY A 660 -6.74 -0.55 28.97
CA GLY A 660 -6.76 0.90 28.70
C GLY A 660 -5.37 1.42 28.34
N GLY A 661 -4.36 1.07 29.14
CA GLY A 661 -2.98 1.50 28.91
C GLY A 661 -2.37 0.96 27.63
N GLU A 662 -2.53 -0.34 27.32
CA GLU A 662 -2.06 -0.93 26.07
C GLU A 662 -2.77 -0.30 24.87
N THR A 663 -4.05 0.04 25.00
CA THR A 663 -4.81 0.78 23.96
C THR A 663 -4.25 2.18 23.74
N ALA A 664 -3.92 2.88 24.81
CA ALA A 664 -3.35 4.21 24.74
C ALA A 664 -1.97 4.18 24.03
N MET A 665 -1.13 3.19 24.34
CA MET A 665 0.17 3.02 23.68
C MET A 665 0.01 2.82 22.16
N ILE A 666 -0.90 1.96 21.74
CA ILE A 666 -1.19 1.73 20.32
C ILE A 666 -1.67 3.02 19.63
N TRP A 667 -2.51 3.81 20.30
CA TRP A 667 -2.97 5.09 19.74
C TRP A 667 -1.79 6.05 19.55
N PHE A 668 -0.94 6.21 20.56
CA PHE A 668 0.26 7.05 20.45
C PHE A 668 1.19 6.57 19.31
N ASP A 669 1.41 5.26 19.19
CA ASP A 669 2.20 4.68 18.09
C ASP A 669 1.62 4.99 16.70
N SER A 670 0.30 5.17 16.62
CA SER A 670 -0.38 5.47 15.35
C SER A 670 -0.33 6.94 14.96
N VAL A 671 -0.11 7.85 15.90
CA VAL A 671 -0.17 9.30 15.66
C VAL A 671 1.19 10.00 15.79
N LEU A 672 2.09 9.49 16.64
CA LEU A 672 3.42 10.07 16.80
C LEU A 672 4.33 9.70 15.60
N PRO A 673 5.27 10.57 15.21
CA PRO A 673 6.26 10.26 14.20
C PRO A 673 7.02 8.98 14.53
N SER A 674 7.24 8.11 13.53
CA SER A 674 8.14 6.97 13.68
C SER A 674 9.58 7.46 13.66
N GLU A 675 10.42 6.92 14.53
CA GLU A 675 11.87 7.14 14.45
C GLU A 675 12.34 6.63 13.06
N GLU A 676 12.71 7.54 12.16
CA GLU A 676 13.61 7.17 11.06
C GLU A 676 14.97 6.85 11.71
N PRO A 677 15.58 5.70 11.45
CA PRO A 677 16.94 5.46 11.90
C PRO A 677 17.82 6.57 11.34
N ALA A 678 18.49 7.30 12.20
CA ALA A 678 19.45 8.34 11.84
C ALA A 678 20.36 7.79 10.74
N ALA A 679 20.45 8.51 9.62
CA ALA A 679 21.35 8.17 8.54
C ALA A 679 22.76 8.01 9.13
N VAL A 680 23.30 6.79 9.05
CA VAL A 680 24.69 6.54 9.41
C VAL A 680 25.54 7.48 8.54
N PRO A 681 26.41 8.31 9.09
CA PRO A 681 27.31 9.13 8.29
C PRO A 681 28.12 8.21 7.37
N GLU A 682 28.11 8.50 6.08
CA GLU A 682 29.04 7.88 5.14
C GLU A 682 30.45 8.21 5.64
N GLU A 683 31.17 7.23 6.18
CA GLU A 683 32.61 7.31 6.33
C GLU A 683 33.19 7.52 4.94
N GLU A 684 33.79 8.67 4.74
CA GLU A 684 34.65 8.96 3.59
C GLU A 684 35.72 7.85 3.52
N ILE A 685 35.55 6.93 2.60
CA ILE A 685 36.64 6.05 2.18
C ILE A 685 37.49 6.92 1.26
N GLY A 686 38.54 7.49 1.84
CA GLY A 686 39.62 8.12 1.12
C GLY A 686 40.39 7.05 0.34
N GLU A 687 40.72 7.42 -0.92
CA GLU A 687 41.66 6.89 -1.90
C GLU A 687 41.52 5.40 -2.28
#